data_4b7bcc2f32192f1cc399c6014c4d561e
#
_entry.id   4b7bcc2f32192f1cc399c6014c4d561e
#
_cell.length_a   1.000
_cell.length_b   1.000
_cell.length_c   1.000
_cell.angle_alpha   90.00
_cell.angle_beta   90.00
_cell.angle_gamma   90.00
#
_symmetry.space_group_name_H-M   'P 1'
#
loop_
_entity.id
_entity.type
_entity.pdbx_description
1 polymer ?
#
loop_
_entity_poly.entity_id
_entity_poly.type
_entity_poly.pdbx_seq_one_letter_code
_entity_poly.pdbx_strand_id
1 'polypeptide(L)'
;MDENKFTPTAEEALQLAKEAAGELGHGYMGTEHLLLGLMREDEGLAHTVLTEAGLTDDLFTEMIRKTSVSRPSDNSGSAQDLSPRTKHVLQIAMEDAIRGGYAYIGTEHLLAGILREGNNMAVRILRSAGVDARQLYTALMEKVSVASHAQSGGSAAGSENIEESGKKKTLSEFTHDLTADARTGKLDPVIGRDKEIKRVIQILSRRSKNNPCLIGEPGVGKTAIAEGLAQKIVSGKVPEKLLDKKLLSLDLTGMVAGAKYRGEFEDRIKKVMQEAKKDGNIILFIDELHTLVGTGSAEGAVDAANILKPALSRGEIQVIGATTLNEYRKYIEKDAALERRFQPVTVGEPSQEATLEILKGLRAKYEQHHGLHITDEALKAAVELSSRYINDRFLPDKAIDLMDEAASRVELEEEEPSEELTSLEEKLNALAADKEAAIAAQDFEKAAKLRDTEKDYKKQLETERNKHRKSNQEHRDVSEEDIAAVVSDWTGVPVTRLTEDEGQRLLHIEDILHKRVVGQDEAVKAVARAIRRGRVGLKDPKRPIGSFLFLGPTGVGKTELCKSLAEAMFGDENAMIRIDMSEYMERHTVSRLVGSPPGYVGHDEGGQLTEKVRRKPYSVVLFDEIEKAHEDVWNIMLQILDDGRITDSQGRTVDFKNTIIVMTSNIGAKALTDAGSKLDFETGDKKAEEDADKAYEQAKETIMEELRRTFRPEFLNRIDDIIVFRALNEQDIEEVARRMLKTVENRMEAMGIHLEATEEAMKELAREGFDPKYGARPLRRAIQSKVEDAVAEKMLDGTLNTGDTAKLTVKDGKLVVTK
;
A
#
# COMPACT_ATOMS: atom_id res chain seq x y z
N MET A 1 -7.65 28.62 -22.89
CA MET A 1 -6.46 27.76 -22.96
C MET A 1 -5.27 28.66 -22.75
N ASP A 2 -4.40 28.34 -21.81
CA ASP A 2 -3.22 29.17 -21.56
C ASP A 2 -2.30 29.17 -22.78
N GLU A 3 -2.10 30.34 -23.38
CA GLU A 3 -1.28 30.54 -24.57
C GLU A 3 0.20 30.21 -24.35
N ASN A 4 0.64 30.02 -23.14
CA ASN A 4 2.04 29.75 -22.76
C ASN A 4 2.49 28.27 -22.86
N LYS A 5 1.68 27.36 -23.44
CA LYS A 5 2.01 25.93 -23.52
C LYS A 5 2.48 25.43 -24.88
N PHE A 6 2.49 26.27 -25.89
CA PHE A 6 2.86 25.91 -27.26
C PHE A 6 4.24 26.48 -27.63
N THR A 7 4.92 25.83 -28.58
CA THR A 7 6.10 26.44 -29.19
C THR A 7 5.66 27.60 -30.11
N PRO A 8 6.53 28.61 -30.40
CA PRO A 8 6.19 29.71 -31.30
C PRO A 8 5.67 29.21 -32.66
N THR A 9 6.30 28.17 -33.22
CA THR A 9 5.90 27.55 -34.49
C THR A 9 4.51 26.86 -34.39
N ALA A 10 4.18 26.25 -33.23
CA ALA A 10 2.86 25.64 -33.02
C ALA A 10 1.76 26.70 -32.82
N GLU A 11 2.07 27.85 -32.22
CA GLU A 11 1.16 28.99 -32.11
C GLU A 11 0.87 29.57 -33.47
N GLU A 12 1.89 29.75 -34.29
CA GLU A 12 1.76 30.23 -35.69
C GLU A 12 0.92 29.29 -36.53
N ALA A 13 1.14 27.97 -36.42
CA ALA A 13 0.31 26.96 -37.12
C ALA A 13 -1.17 27.01 -36.68
N LEU A 14 -1.45 27.26 -35.39
CA LEU A 14 -2.81 27.44 -34.89
C LEU A 14 -3.46 28.71 -35.38
N GLN A 15 -2.71 29.80 -35.56
CA GLN A 15 -3.19 31.05 -36.10
C GLN A 15 -3.51 30.91 -37.60
N LEU A 16 -2.59 30.31 -38.35
CA LEU A 16 -2.79 30.01 -39.79
C LEU A 16 -4.00 29.08 -40.01
N ALA A 17 -4.26 28.16 -39.07
CA ALA A 17 -5.45 27.31 -39.11
C ALA A 17 -6.75 28.10 -38.89
N LYS A 18 -6.72 29.12 -38.03
CA LYS A 18 -7.87 30.03 -37.84
C LYS A 18 -8.13 30.87 -39.10
N GLU A 19 -7.08 31.41 -39.71
CA GLU A 19 -7.15 32.17 -40.94
C GLU A 19 -7.71 31.32 -42.10
N ALA A 20 -7.21 30.08 -42.22
CA ALA A 20 -7.71 29.11 -43.21
C ALA A 20 -9.21 28.78 -43.03
N ALA A 21 -9.68 28.65 -41.76
CA ALA A 21 -11.11 28.45 -41.49
C ALA A 21 -11.96 29.67 -41.93
N GLY A 22 -11.42 30.91 -41.73
CA GLY A 22 -12.03 32.15 -42.20
C GLY A 22 -12.07 32.24 -43.72
N GLU A 23 -10.96 31.94 -44.41
CA GLU A 23 -10.85 31.95 -45.88
C GLU A 23 -11.85 30.96 -46.56
N LEU A 24 -12.08 29.82 -45.89
CA LEU A 24 -13.00 28.80 -46.35
C LEU A 24 -14.47 29.06 -45.95
N GLY A 25 -14.76 30.12 -45.19
CA GLY A 25 -16.11 30.51 -44.77
C GLY A 25 -16.70 29.57 -43.71
N HIS A 26 -15.88 28.90 -42.92
CA HIS A 26 -16.32 27.99 -41.87
C HIS A 26 -16.40 28.75 -40.52
N GLY A 27 -17.50 28.58 -39.79
CA GLY A 27 -17.73 29.23 -38.49
C GLY A 27 -16.96 28.65 -37.30
N TYR A 28 -16.15 27.60 -37.50
CA TYR A 28 -15.35 26.92 -36.45
C TYR A 28 -14.06 26.35 -37.05
N MET A 29 -13.04 26.22 -36.24
CA MET A 29 -11.78 25.58 -36.60
C MET A 29 -11.90 24.04 -36.40
N GLY A 30 -11.94 23.29 -37.50
CA GLY A 30 -11.92 21.83 -37.55
C GLY A 30 -10.52 21.24 -37.65
N THR A 31 -10.41 19.92 -37.61
CA THR A 31 -9.13 19.18 -37.70
C THR A 31 -8.48 19.34 -39.09
N GLU A 32 -9.28 19.57 -40.14
CA GLU A 32 -8.87 19.87 -41.49
C GLU A 32 -8.17 21.21 -41.59
N HIS A 33 -8.66 22.22 -40.86
CA HIS A 33 -8.02 23.56 -40.82
C HIS A 33 -6.74 23.48 -40.02
N LEU A 34 -6.69 22.72 -38.93
CA LEU A 34 -5.47 22.50 -38.15
C LEU A 34 -4.37 21.86 -39.01
N LEU A 35 -4.72 20.86 -39.82
CA LEU A 35 -3.77 20.22 -40.72
C LEU A 35 -3.29 21.20 -41.83
N LEU A 36 -4.18 22.09 -42.35
CA LEU A 36 -3.80 23.11 -43.29
C LEU A 36 -2.88 24.18 -42.69
N GLY A 37 -3.13 24.57 -41.42
CA GLY A 37 -2.23 25.46 -40.68
C GLY A 37 -0.84 24.85 -40.47
N LEU A 38 -0.74 23.55 -40.17
CA LEU A 38 0.53 22.84 -40.06
C LEU A 38 1.27 22.68 -41.41
N MET A 39 0.53 22.76 -42.52
CA MET A 39 1.14 22.80 -43.87
C MET A 39 1.66 24.18 -44.24
N ARG A 40 1.02 25.26 -43.79
CA ARG A 40 1.36 26.63 -44.12
C ARG A 40 2.50 27.21 -43.28
N GLU A 41 2.78 26.54 -42.10
CA GLU A 41 3.89 26.91 -41.25
C GLU A 41 5.15 26.23 -41.79
N ASP A 42 6.13 27.03 -42.30
CA ASP A 42 7.27 26.53 -43.08
C ASP A 42 8.46 26.00 -42.26
N GLU A 43 8.57 26.33 -41.00
CA GLU A 43 9.71 26.00 -40.15
C GLU A 43 9.53 24.71 -39.31
N GLY A 44 8.30 24.19 -39.20
CA GLY A 44 7.97 23.06 -38.31
C GLY A 44 8.29 21.70 -38.89
N LEU A 45 8.51 20.73 -37.98
CA LEU A 45 8.72 19.34 -38.34
C LEU A 45 7.49 18.76 -39.05
N ALA A 46 6.28 19.21 -38.70
CA ALA A 46 5.05 18.76 -39.34
C ALA A 46 4.98 19.14 -40.84
N HIS A 47 5.35 20.36 -41.16
CA HIS A 47 5.46 20.85 -42.55
C HIS A 47 6.39 19.96 -43.39
N THR A 48 7.59 19.70 -42.85
CA THR A 48 8.61 18.90 -43.54
C THR A 48 8.08 17.49 -43.86
N VAL A 49 7.39 16.84 -42.90
CA VAL A 49 6.84 15.48 -43.10
C VAL A 49 5.67 15.47 -44.09
N LEU A 50 4.81 16.47 -44.05
CA LEU A 50 3.67 16.61 -44.96
C LEU A 50 4.13 16.89 -46.38
N THR A 51 5.12 17.76 -46.58
CA THR A 51 5.70 18.07 -47.87
C THR A 51 6.42 16.89 -48.52
N GLU A 52 7.21 16.14 -47.75
CA GLU A 52 7.86 14.90 -48.20
C GLU A 52 6.83 13.80 -48.60
N ALA A 53 5.64 13.81 -47.99
CA ALA A 53 4.54 12.94 -48.37
C ALA A 53 3.83 13.39 -49.67
N GLY A 54 4.30 14.43 -50.32
CA GLY A 54 3.78 14.94 -51.62
C GLY A 54 2.51 15.78 -51.48
N LEU A 55 2.23 16.34 -50.29
CA LEU A 55 1.09 17.22 -50.04
C LEU A 55 1.46 18.67 -50.30
N THR A 56 0.57 19.46 -50.88
CA THR A 56 0.72 20.88 -51.11
C THR A 56 -0.51 21.66 -50.64
N ASP A 57 -0.36 22.93 -50.27
CA ASP A 57 -1.45 23.79 -49.79
C ASP A 57 -2.62 23.85 -50.78
N ASP A 58 -2.34 24.03 -52.08
CA ASP A 58 -3.35 24.10 -53.12
C ASP A 58 -4.16 22.82 -53.21
N LEU A 59 -3.51 21.65 -53.20
CA LEU A 59 -4.14 20.33 -53.23
C LEU A 59 -5.08 20.14 -52.02
N PHE A 60 -4.61 20.53 -50.85
CA PHE A 60 -5.33 20.38 -49.59
C PHE A 60 -6.55 21.31 -49.53
N THR A 61 -6.37 22.56 -49.90
CA THR A 61 -7.44 23.55 -49.96
C THR A 61 -8.54 23.14 -50.99
N GLU A 62 -8.17 22.58 -52.14
CA GLU A 62 -9.12 22.07 -53.13
C GLU A 62 -9.89 20.87 -52.58
N MET A 63 -9.23 19.97 -51.86
CA MET A 63 -9.85 18.79 -51.24
C MET A 63 -10.82 19.17 -50.13
N ILE A 64 -10.48 20.17 -49.27
CA ILE A 64 -11.38 20.69 -48.26
C ILE A 64 -12.63 21.27 -48.91
N ARG A 65 -12.50 22.09 -49.96
CA ARG A 65 -13.63 22.64 -50.73
C ARG A 65 -14.55 21.58 -51.36
N LYS A 66 -13.99 20.48 -51.82
CA LYS A 66 -14.77 19.35 -52.39
C LYS A 66 -15.49 18.51 -51.32
N THR A 67 -14.95 18.47 -50.11
CA THR A 67 -15.46 17.58 -49.07
C THR A 67 -16.39 18.29 -48.07
N SER A 68 -16.25 19.60 -47.89
CA SER A 68 -17.16 20.39 -47.07
C SER A 68 -18.41 20.80 -47.81
N VAL A 69 -19.58 20.32 -47.40
CA VAL A 69 -20.88 20.83 -47.83
C VAL A 69 -21.08 22.19 -47.16
N SER A 70 -20.91 23.25 -47.93
CA SER A 70 -21.13 24.65 -47.50
C SER A 70 -22.59 24.81 -47.01
N ARG A 71 -22.80 24.95 -45.72
CA ARG A 71 -23.99 25.60 -45.18
C ARG A 71 -23.60 27.07 -45.00
N PRO A 72 -24.26 28.01 -45.70
CA PRO A 72 -24.04 29.44 -45.49
C PRO A 72 -24.48 29.74 -44.07
N SER A 73 -23.56 30.08 -43.17
CA SER A 73 -23.89 30.68 -41.88
C SER A 73 -23.99 32.19 -42.12
N ASP A 74 -25.20 32.72 -41.99
CA ASP A 74 -25.48 34.15 -41.84
C ASP A 74 -24.94 34.58 -40.45
N ASN A 75 -23.67 34.80 -40.33
CA ASN A 75 -23.09 35.65 -39.29
C ASN A 75 -21.61 35.86 -39.60
N SER A 76 -21.24 37.10 -39.84
CA SER A 76 -19.89 37.66 -39.89
C SER A 76 -19.30 37.66 -38.47
N GLY A 77 -19.05 36.47 -37.86
CA GLY A 77 -18.36 36.31 -36.61
C GLY A 77 -17.03 35.60 -36.87
N SER A 78 -15.94 36.18 -36.35
CA SER A 78 -14.58 35.62 -36.39
C SER A 78 -14.64 34.13 -35.97
N ALA A 79 -13.97 33.23 -36.72
CA ALA A 79 -13.84 31.79 -36.43
C ALA A 79 -13.05 31.57 -35.11
N GLN A 80 -13.69 31.82 -33.98
CA GLN A 80 -13.05 31.75 -32.65
C GLN A 80 -13.27 30.40 -31.93
N ASP A 81 -14.24 29.57 -32.36
CA ASP A 81 -14.57 28.33 -31.68
C ASP A 81 -13.91 27.10 -32.31
N LEU A 82 -13.30 26.31 -31.46
CA LEU A 82 -12.71 25.02 -31.78
C LEU A 82 -13.78 23.94 -31.89
N SER A 83 -13.74 23.09 -32.91
CA SER A 83 -14.62 21.91 -32.95
C SER A 83 -14.35 20.95 -31.80
N PRO A 84 -15.35 20.17 -31.33
CA PRO A 84 -15.12 19.20 -30.25
C PRO A 84 -14.00 18.21 -30.55
N ARG A 85 -13.85 17.83 -31.82
CA ARG A 85 -12.75 16.94 -32.24
C ARG A 85 -11.39 17.62 -32.27
N THR A 86 -11.32 18.89 -32.65
CA THR A 86 -10.08 19.66 -32.56
C THR A 86 -9.65 19.83 -31.12
N LYS A 87 -10.57 20.08 -30.19
CA LYS A 87 -10.29 20.10 -28.75
C LYS A 87 -9.70 18.76 -28.27
N HIS A 88 -10.25 17.64 -28.71
CA HIS A 88 -9.74 16.33 -28.36
C HIS A 88 -8.36 16.03 -28.95
N VAL A 89 -8.10 16.45 -30.20
CA VAL A 89 -6.77 16.35 -30.83
C VAL A 89 -5.74 17.16 -30.05
N LEU A 90 -6.07 18.38 -29.62
CA LEU A 90 -5.18 19.21 -28.78
C LEU A 90 -4.90 18.56 -27.42
N GLN A 91 -5.88 17.89 -26.83
CA GLN A 91 -5.69 17.14 -25.58
C GLN A 91 -4.73 15.95 -25.77
N ILE A 92 -4.89 15.19 -26.85
CA ILE A 92 -3.97 14.08 -27.20
C ILE A 92 -2.56 14.61 -27.43
N ALA A 93 -2.40 15.74 -28.14
CA ALA A 93 -1.10 16.37 -28.37
C ALA A 93 -0.43 16.81 -27.06
N MET A 94 -1.22 17.34 -26.11
CA MET A 94 -0.74 17.71 -24.79
C MET A 94 -0.28 16.48 -23.97
N GLU A 95 -1.08 15.43 -23.95
CA GLU A 95 -0.72 14.16 -23.26
C GLU A 95 0.56 13.55 -23.84
N ASP A 96 0.73 13.61 -25.17
CA ASP A 96 1.94 13.08 -25.82
C ASP A 96 3.17 13.93 -25.53
N ALA A 97 3.05 15.27 -25.48
CA ALA A 97 4.15 16.15 -25.09
C ALA A 97 4.60 15.88 -23.64
N ILE A 98 3.64 15.76 -22.69
CA ILE A 98 3.94 15.45 -21.28
C ILE A 98 4.59 14.07 -21.16
N ARG A 99 4.06 13.06 -21.85
CA ARG A 99 4.62 11.70 -21.83
C ARG A 99 6.02 11.63 -22.43
N GLY A 100 6.31 12.44 -23.42
CA GLY A 100 7.63 12.59 -24.04
C GLY A 100 8.61 13.45 -23.23
N GLY A 101 8.18 14.05 -22.11
CA GLY A 101 9.03 14.93 -21.29
C GLY A 101 9.30 16.30 -21.91
N TYR A 102 8.46 16.76 -22.83
CA TYR A 102 8.60 18.07 -23.47
C TYR A 102 7.89 19.17 -22.67
N ALA A 103 8.56 20.31 -22.46
CA ALA A 103 7.99 21.44 -21.72
C ALA A 103 6.90 22.19 -22.52
N TYR A 104 6.90 22.08 -23.87
CA TYR A 104 5.99 22.78 -24.77
C TYR A 104 5.44 21.85 -25.86
N ILE A 105 4.27 22.15 -26.36
CA ILE A 105 3.60 21.42 -27.45
C ILE A 105 4.10 21.98 -28.78
N GLY A 106 4.84 21.18 -29.58
CA GLY A 106 5.32 21.55 -30.90
C GLY A 106 4.37 21.10 -32.02
N THR A 107 4.70 21.49 -33.27
CA THR A 107 3.95 21.12 -34.49
C THR A 107 3.91 19.62 -34.69
N GLU A 108 4.95 18.88 -34.30
CA GLU A 108 5.03 17.42 -34.31
C GLU A 108 3.98 16.79 -33.43
N HIS A 109 3.75 17.35 -32.21
CA HIS A 109 2.73 16.84 -31.30
C HIS A 109 1.31 17.06 -31.81
N LEU A 110 1.07 18.20 -32.48
CA LEU A 110 -0.21 18.53 -33.13
C LEU A 110 -0.52 17.57 -34.28
N LEU A 111 0.46 17.27 -35.13
CA LEU A 111 0.31 16.33 -36.22
C LEU A 111 0.11 14.89 -35.69
N ALA A 112 0.90 14.50 -34.68
CA ALA A 112 0.72 13.20 -34.04
C ALA A 112 -0.67 13.03 -33.45
N GLY A 113 -1.21 14.07 -32.78
CA GLY A 113 -2.57 14.08 -32.24
C GLY A 113 -3.66 13.88 -33.31
N ILE A 114 -3.53 14.54 -34.47
CA ILE A 114 -4.44 14.35 -35.63
C ILE A 114 -4.41 12.91 -36.11
N LEU A 115 -3.22 12.34 -36.29
CA LEU A 115 -3.03 11.01 -36.85
C LEU A 115 -3.48 9.90 -35.87
N ARG A 116 -3.29 10.08 -34.56
CA ARG A 116 -3.70 9.13 -33.51
C ARG A 116 -5.21 9.09 -33.28
N GLU A 117 -5.89 10.22 -33.30
CA GLU A 117 -7.36 10.24 -33.17
C GLU A 117 -7.99 9.43 -34.29
N GLY A 118 -7.45 9.48 -35.51
CA GLY A 118 -7.70 8.54 -36.63
C GLY A 118 -9.07 8.61 -37.29
N ASN A 119 -10.09 9.15 -36.63
CA ASN A 119 -11.47 9.26 -37.18
C ASN A 119 -11.91 10.73 -37.37
N ASN A 120 -11.00 11.57 -37.83
CA ASN A 120 -11.24 13.00 -38.07
C ASN A 120 -11.25 13.33 -39.57
N MET A 121 -11.63 14.59 -39.87
CA MET A 121 -11.73 15.05 -41.24
C MET A 121 -10.36 15.16 -41.89
N ALA A 122 -9.33 15.59 -41.16
CA ALA A 122 -7.95 15.67 -41.67
C ALA A 122 -7.45 14.30 -42.16
N VAL A 123 -7.67 13.23 -41.41
CA VAL A 123 -7.26 11.87 -41.80
C VAL A 123 -8.05 11.35 -42.99
N ARG A 124 -9.34 11.73 -43.14
CA ARG A 124 -10.13 11.40 -44.31
C ARG A 124 -9.57 12.06 -45.56
N ILE A 125 -9.17 13.32 -45.48
CA ILE A 125 -8.57 14.07 -46.56
C ILE A 125 -7.21 13.47 -46.94
N LEU A 126 -6.35 13.15 -45.97
CA LEU A 126 -5.09 12.44 -46.21
C LEU A 126 -5.29 11.11 -46.97
N ARG A 127 -6.27 10.31 -46.59
CA ARG A 127 -6.61 9.06 -47.32
C ARG A 127 -7.08 9.33 -48.72
N SER A 128 -7.86 10.40 -48.93
CA SER A 128 -8.32 10.79 -50.27
C SER A 128 -7.19 11.28 -51.14
N ALA A 129 -6.14 11.85 -50.56
CA ALA A 129 -4.89 12.23 -51.20
C ALA A 129 -3.95 11.06 -51.47
N GLY A 130 -4.35 9.82 -51.07
CA GLY A 130 -3.54 8.62 -51.28
C GLY A 130 -2.43 8.42 -50.18
N VAL A 131 -2.44 9.21 -49.09
CA VAL A 131 -1.47 9.13 -48.03
C VAL A 131 -1.99 8.28 -46.88
N ASP A 132 -1.23 7.23 -46.50
CA ASP A 132 -1.56 6.39 -45.34
C ASP A 132 -1.14 7.08 -44.06
N ALA A 133 -2.13 7.36 -43.19
CA ALA A 133 -1.92 8.01 -41.90
C ALA A 133 -0.92 7.27 -40.99
N ARG A 134 -0.82 5.92 -41.12
CA ARG A 134 0.14 5.12 -40.33
C ARG A 134 1.58 5.31 -40.82
N GLN A 135 1.78 5.33 -42.14
CA GLN A 135 3.10 5.59 -42.73
C GLN A 135 3.57 7.01 -42.38
N LEU A 136 2.65 7.99 -42.45
CA LEU A 136 2.92 9.37 -42.09
C LEU A 136 3.29 9.53 -40.61
N TYR A 137 2.61 8.80 -39.72
CA TYR A 137 2.92 8.77 -38.30
C TYR A 137 4.33 8.18 -38.03
N THR A 138 4.67 7.09 -38.72
CA THR A 138 6.02 6.49 -38.59
C THR A 138 7.11 7.44 -39.06
N ALA A 139 6.91 8.10 -40.21
CA ALA A 139 7.85 9.09 -40.74
C ALA A 139 8.02 10.32 -39.80
N LEU A 140 6.91 10.77 -39.18
CA LEU A 140 6.95 11.82 -38.16
C LEU A 140 7.80 11.39 -36.94
N MET A 141 7.56 10.19 -36.39
CA MET A 141 8.30 9.70 -35.24
C MET A 141 9.79 9.47 -35.53
N GLU A 142 10.14 9.05 -36.72
CA GLU A 142 11.54 8.96 -37.16
C GLU A 142 12.22 10.32 -37.14
N LYS A 143 11.58 11.37 -37.67
CA LYS A 143 12.14 12.74 -37.68
C LYS A 143 12.21 13.39 -36.29
N VAL A 144 11.22 13.18 -35.45
CA VAL A 144 11.25 13.63 -34.04
C VAL A 144 12.42 13.01 -33.31
N SER A 145 12.72 11.71 -33.54
CA SER A 145 13.88 11.05 -32.94
C SER A 145 15.21 11.60 -33.40
N VAL A 146 15.31 12.07 -34.65
CA VAL A 146 16.53 12.70 -35.22
C VAL A 146 16.71 14.15 -34.70
N ALA A 147 15.63 14.91 -34.59
CA ALA A 147 15.67 16.30 -34.12
C ALA A 147 16.01 16.42 -32.64
N SER A 148 15.57 15.48 -31.80
CA SER A 148 15.90 15.47 -30.37
C SER A 148 17.38 15.20 -30.08
N HIS A 149 18.12 14.61 -31.03
CA HIS A 149 19.56 14.37 -30.92
C HIS A 149 20.41 15.59 -31.38
N ALA A 150 19.84 16.49 -32.15
CA ALA A 150 20.53 17.69 -32.65
C ALA A 150 20.63 18.84 -31.63
N GLN A 151 19.76 18.89 -30.62
CA GLN A 151 19.75 19.92 -29.58
C GLN A 151 20.67 19.68 -28.38
N SER A 152 21.27 18.51 -28.24
CA SER A 152 22.16 18.19 -27.11
C SER A 152 23.69 18.28 -27.43
N GLY A 153 24.07 18.85 -28.54
CA GLY A 153 25.45 18.93 -29.00
C GLY A 153 25.93 20.30 -29.45
N GLY A 154 26.36 21.16 -28.52
CA GLY A 154 27.09 22.38 -28.80
C GLY A 154 28.56 22.28 -28.42
N SER A 155 29.45 22.42 -29.41
CA SER A 155 30.92 22.72 -29.39
C SER A 155 31.90 21.55 -29.28
N ALA A 156 32.55 21.09 -30.32
CA ALA A 156 33.87 21.55 -30.80
C ALA A 156 34.48 20.60 -31.85
N ALA A 157 35.09 21.19 -32.82
CA ALA A 157 35.72 20.71 -34.03
C ALA A 157 36.75 19.59 -33.94
N GLY A 158 36.81 18.72 -35.00
CA GLY A 158 37.97 17.89 -35.30
C GLY A 158 37.65 16.63 -36.12
N SER A 159 37.67 16.82 -37.43
CA SER A 159 37.81 15.89 -38.58
C SER A 159 38.09 14.38 -38.39
N GLU A 160 37.50 13.66 -39.30
CA GLU A 160 37.87 12.38 -39.96
C GLU A 160 37.48 11.06 -39.27
N ASN A 161 36.38 10.47 -39.64
CA ASN A 161 36.20 9.26 -40.49
C ASN A 161 34.72 8.89 -40.59
N ILE A 162 34.20 8.92 -41.80
CA ILE A 162 32.89 8.43 -42.18
C ILE A 162 33.04 6.95 -42.47
N GLU A 163 32.35 6.15 -41.68
CA GLU A 163 31.60 4.94 -42.16
C GLU A 163 31.02 4.17 -40.95
N GLU A 164 29.77 3.78 -41.04
CA GLU A 164 28.95 3.01 -40.08
C GLU A 164 28.38 3.70 -38.84
N SER A 165 27.44 4.65 -39.00
CA SER A 165 26.54 5.02 -37.92
C SER A 165 25.09 5.14 -38.44
N GLY A 166 24.39 4.04 -38.45
CA GLY A 166 22.98 3.93 -38.88
C GLY A 166 22.14 2.90 -38.13
N LYS A 167 22.54 2.50 -36.94
CA LYS A 167 21.65 1.72 -36.03
C LYS A 167 22.07 2.03 -34.59
N LYS A 168 21.17 2.65 -33.79
CA LYS A 168 21.32 2.64 -32.34
C LYS A 168 21.66 1.21 -31.92
N LYS A 169 22.74 1.02 -31.19
CA LYS A 169 23.11 -0.30 -30.66
C LYS A 169 21.99 -0.74 -29.73
N THR A 170 21.44 -1.92 -29.95
CA THR A 170 20.38 -2.52 -29.12
C THR A 170 20.74 -2.52 -27.63
N LEU A 171 22.02 -2.62 -27.34
CA LEU A 171 22.58 -2.56 -25.99
C LEU A 171 22.23 -1.22 -25.28
N SER A 172 22.38 -0.07 -25.95
CA SER A 172 22.07 1.25 -25.35
C SER A 172 20.57 1.54 -25.18
N GLU A 173 19.73 0.75 -25.83
CA GLU A 173 18.26 0.87 -25.73
C GLU A 173 17.71 0.13 -24.50
N PHE A 174 18.31 -1.03 -24.17
CA PHE A 174 17.83 -1.92 -23.10
C PHE A 174 18.78 -2.02 -21.92
N THR A 175 19.79 -1.15 -21.82
CA THR A 175 20.68 -1.14 -20.66
C THR A 175 20.89 0.27 -20.13
N HIS A 176 21.02 0.35 -18.81
CA HIS A 176 21.37 1.58 -18.09
C HIS A 176 22.81 1.51 -17.59
N ASP A 177 23.62 2.55 -17.86
CA ASP A 177 25.05 2.55 -17.51
C ASP A 177 25.29 3.08 -16.10
N LEU A 178 25.39 2.17 -15.11
CA LEU A 178 25.68 2.49 -13.73
C LEU A 178 27.07 3.14 -13.55
N THR A 179 28.03 2.86 -14.45
CA THR A 179 29.37 3.46 -14.40
C THR A 179 29.35 4.90 -14.85
N ALA A 180 28.49 5.23 -15.81
CA ALA A 180 28.28 6.63 -16.24
C ALA A 180 27.58 7.44 -15.13
N ASP A 181 26.59 6.86 -14.46
CA ASP A 181 25.91 7.51 -13.33
C ASP A 181 26.83 7.72 -12.13
N ALA A 182 27.72 6.75 -11.86
CA ALA A 182 28.75 6.92 -10.84
C ALA A 182 29.69 8.09 -11.16
N ARG A 183 30.04 8.33 -12.44
CA ARG A 183 30.87 9.47 -12.87
C ARG A 183 30.15 10.80 -12.71
N THR A 184 28.83 10.83 -12.94
CA THR A 184 28.05 12.06 -12.83
C THR A 184 27.56 12.32 -11.39
N GLY A 185 27.85 11.43 -10.44
CA GLY A 185 27.44 11.57 -9.04
C GLY A 185 25.93 11.37 -8.79
N LYS A 186 25.22 10.74 -9.72
CA LYS A 186 23.78 10.47 -9.58
C LYS A 186 23.46 9.32 -8.64
N LEU A 187 24.41 8.39 -8.45
CA LEU A 187 24.20 7.22 -7.59
C LEU A 187 24.23 7.61 -6.11
N ASP A 188 23.50 6.86 -5.33
CA ASP A 188 23.50 6.98 -3.88
C ASP A 188 24.80 6.46 -3.25
N PRO A 189 25.25 7.04 -2.12
CA PRO A 189 26.42 6.54 -1.43
C PRO A 189 26.15 5.14 -0.85
N VAL A 190 26.96 4.16 -1.19
CA VAL A 190 26.83 2.79 -0.70
C VAL A 190 27.61 2.60 0.60
N ILE A 191 26.90 2.37 1.70
CA ILE A 191 27.45 2.28 3.05
C ILE A 191 27.26 0.86 3.60
N GLY A 192 28.26 0.36 4.32
CA GLY A 192 28.17 -0.90 5.06
C GLY A 192 28.24 -2.19 4.23
N ARG A 193 28.46 -2.11 2.90
CA ARG A 193 28.49 -3.26 1.98
C ARG A 193 29.89 -3.62 1.43
N ASP A 194 30.94 -3.15 2.08
CA ASP A 194 32.31 -3.37 1.62
C ASP A 194 32.73 -4.84 1.53
N LYS A 195 32.22 -5.70 2.43
CA LYS A 195 32.54 -7.14 2.43
C LYS A 195 31.95 -7.83 1.21
N GLU A 196 30.70 -7.55 0.91
CA GLU A 196 29.97 -8.11 -0.24
C GLU A 196 30.57 -7.60 -1.55
N ILE A 197 30.83 -6.30 -1.69
CA ILE A 197 31.47 -5.71 -2.88
C ILE A 197 32.85 -6.30 -3.08
N LYS A 198 33.67 -6.46 -2.03
CA LYS A 198 34.97 -7.10 -2.11
C LYS A 198 34.85 -8.55 -2.57
N ARG A 199 33.81 -9.26 -2.11
CA ARG A 199 33.54 -10.63 -2.54
C ARG A 199 33.15 -10.71 -4.01
N VAL A 200 32.31 -9.79 -4.48
CA VAL A 200 31.93 -9.66 -5.91
C VAL A 200 33.16 -9.41 -6.76
N ILE A 201 34.04 -8.47 -6.38
CA ILE A 201 35.32 -8.17 -7.07
C ILE A 201 36.20 -9.42 -7.14
N GLN A 202 36.33 -10.16 -6.03
CA GLN A 202 37.08 -11.42 -6.01
C GLN A 202 36.54 -12.45 -7.00
N ILE A 203 35.22 -12.60 -7.08
CA ILE A 203 34.58 -13.56 -7.98
C ILE A 203 34.78 -13.15 -9.44
N LEU A 204 34.56 -11.87 -9.78
CA LEU A 204 34.76 -11.34 -11.14
C LEU A 204 36.21 -11.49 -11.62
N SER A 205 37.17 -11.49 -10.71
CA SER A 205 38.60 -11.66 -11.04
C SER A 205 39.02 -13.11 -11.25
N ARG A 206 38.16 -14.10 -11.02
CA ARG A 206 38.46 -15.54 -11.18
C ARG A 206 38.49 -15.92 -12.65
N ARG A 207 39.22 -17.02 -12.95
CA ARG A 207 39.29 -17.60 -14.31
C ARG A 207 38.02 -18.38 -14.68
N SER A 208 37.34 -18.96 -13.69
CA SER A 208 36.14 -19.77 -13.86
C SER A 208 35.18 -19.48 -12.70
N LYS A 209 33.91 -19.70 -12.88
CA LYS A 209 32.83 -19.29 -11.92
C LYS A 209 32.99 -17.82 -11.55
N ASN A 210 33.16 -17.00 -12.57
CA ASN A 210 33.44 -15.58 -12.45
C ASN A 210 32.17 -14.70 -12.54
N ASN A 211 30.97 -15.30 -12.40
CA ASN A 211 29.70 -14.58 -12.35
C ASN A 211 29.13 -14.63 -10.93
N PRO A 212 29.18 -13.56 -10.15
CA PRO A 212 28.53 -13.51 -8.84
C PRO A 212 27.01 -13.48 -8.97
N CYS A 213 26.33 -14.16 -8.06
CA CYS A 213 24.88 -14.05 -7.89
C CYS A 213 24.59 -13.54 -6.47
N LEU A 214 24.02 -12.34 -6.35
CA LEU A 214 23.61 -11.74 -5.10
C LEU A 214 22.31 -12.38 -4.64
N ILE A 215 22.33 -13.03 -3.49
CA ILE A 215 21.18 -13.77 -2.94
C ILE A 215 20.77 -13.15 -1.63
N GLY A 216 19.53 -12.68 -1.55
CA GLY A 216 18.99 -12.07 -0.34
C GLY A 216 17.52 -11.73 -0.49
N GLU A 217 16.87 -11.43 0.62
CA GLU A 217 15.47 -11.03 0.62
C GLU A 217 15.24 -9.70 -0.14
N PRO A 218 14.02 -9.41 -0.59
CA PRO A 218 13.69 -8.11 -1.19
C PRO A 218 14.02 -6.96 -0.22
N GLY A 219 14.49 -5.82 -0.73
CA GLY A 219 14.75 -4.64 0.10
C GLY A 219 16.06 -4.65 0.91
N VAL A 220 16.88 -5.73 0.87
CA VAL A 220 18.16 -5.76 1.61
C VAL A 220 19.30 -4.98 0.93
N GLY A 221 19.06 -4.35 -0.21
CA GLY A 221 20.06 -3.55 -0.93
C GLY A 221 20.96 -4.34 -1.86
N LYS A 222 20.44 -5.33 -2.60
CA LYS A 222 21.22 -6.09 -3.61
C LYS A 222 21.69 -5.18 -4.76
N THR A 223 20.85 -4.31 -5.25
CA THR A 223 21.14 -3.35 -6.32
C THR A 223 22.22 -2.35 -5.90
N ALA A 224 22.15 -1.86 -4.65
CA ALA A 224 23.17 -0.98 -4.07
C ALA A 224 24.60 -1.58 -4.11
N ILE A 225 24.75 -2.92 -4.03
CA ILE A 225 26.07 -3.56 -4.17
C ILE A 225 26.62 -3.40 -5.58
N ALA A 226 25.77 -3.48 -6.61
CA ALA A 226 26.18 -3.23 -7.99
C ALA A 226 26.56 -1.76 -8.21
N GLU A 227 25.76 -0.83 -7.65
CA GLU A 227 26.08 0.60 -7.67
C GLU A 227 27.40 0.93 -6.96
N GLY A 228 27.63 0.34 -5.79
CA GLY A 228 28.89 0.46 -5.06
C GLY A 228 30.09 -0.11 -5.80
N LEU A 229 29.90 -1.17 -6.57
CA LEU A 229 30.93 -1.68 -7.48
C LEU A 229 31.24 -0.67 -8.59
N ALA A 230 30.20 -0.07 -9.20
CA ALA A 230 30.37 0.99 -10.21
C ALA A 230 31.16 2.18 -9.66
N GLN A 231 30.82 2.64 -8.45
CA GLN A 231 31.56 3.71 -7.76
C GLN A 231 33.04 3.34 -7.51
N LYS A 232 33.31 2.07 -7.11
CA LYS A 232 34.69 1.59 -6.90
C LYS A 232 35.47 1.46 -8.21
N ILE A 233 34.81 1.10 -9.32
CA ILE A 233 35.44 1.09 -10.65
C ILE A 233 35.85 2.52 -11.04
N VAL A 234 34.95 3.46 -10.91
CA VAL A 234 35.20 4.88 -11.25
C VAL A 234 36.29 5.51 -10.38
N SER A 235 36.30 5.18 -9.07
CA SER A 235 37.30 5.69 -8.12
C SER A 235 38.67 4.96 -8.20
N GLY A 236 38.80 3.97 -9.10
CA GLY A 236 40.07 3.22 -9.28
C GLY A 236 40.38 2.25 -8.14
N LYS A 237 39.44 1.97 -7.22
CA LYS A 237 39.66 1.07 -6.05
C LYS A 237 39.34 -0.39 -6.37
N VAL A 238 39.66 -0.83 -7.58
CA VAL A 238 39.52 -2.21 -8.11
C VAL A 238 40.79 -2.70 -8.76
N PRO A 239 40.98 -4.01 -8.91
CA PRO A 239 42.14 -4.57 -9.65
C PRO A 239 42.19 -4.08 -11.12
N GLU A 240 43.37 -3.99 -11.70
CA GLU A 240 43.61 -3.52 -13.08
C GLU A 240 42.66 -4.13 -14.12
N LYS A 241 42.32 -5.42 -13.97
CA LYS A 241 41.39 -6.12 -14.87
C LYS A 241 39.98 -5.58 -14.90
N LEU A 242 39.61 -4.78 -13.92
CA LEU A 242 38.24 -4.22 -13.77
C LEU A 242 38.21 -2.69 -13.95
N LEU A 243 39.38 -2.01 -14.09
CA LEU A 243 39.44 -0.55 -14.19
C LEU A 243 38.71 0.02 -15.43
N ASP A 244 38.80 -0.71 -16.56
CA ASP A 244 38.24 -0.29 -17.84
C ASP A 244 36.86 -0.91 -18.10
N LYS A 245 36.30 -1.63 -17.12
CA LYS A 245 35.00 -2.28 -17.27
C LYS A 245 33.85 -1.29 -17.06
N LYS A 246 32.81 -1.45 -17.88
CA LYS A 246 31.53 -0.76 -17.75
C LYS A 246 30.52 -1.69 -17.12
N LEU A 247 29.82 -1.23 -16.11
CA LEU A 247 28.72 -1.97 -15.48
C LEU A 247 27.39 -1.46 -16.02
N LEU A 248 26.70 -2.31 -16.78
CA LEU A 248 25.42 -2.01 -17.40
C LEU A 248 24.32 -2.81 -16.72
N SER A 249 23.28 -2.15 -16.25
CA SER A 249 22.06 -2.77 -15.73
C SER A 249 21.11 -3.10 -16.89
N LEU A 250 20.66 -4.36 -16.99
CA LEU A 250 19.78 -4.83 -18.05
C LEU A 250 18.31 -4.62 -17.66
N ASP A 251 17.56 -3.86 -18.47
CA ASP A 251 16.12 -3.69 -18.32
C ASP A 251 15.34 -4.82 -19.00
N LEU A 252 15.04 -5.85 -18.23
CA LEU A 252 14.25 -6.99 -18.70
C LEU A 252 12.80 -6.63 -18.99
N THR A 253 12.24 -5.71 -18.22
CA THR A 253 10.84 -5.27 -18.38
C THR A 253 10.66 -4.54 -19.70
N GLY A 254 11.57 -3.61 -20.02
CA GLY A 254 11.59 -2.90 -21.30
C GLY A 254 11.81 -3.84 -22.49
N MET A 255 12.58 -4.92 -22.31
CA MET A 255 12.81 -5.91 -23.36
C MET A 255 11.57 -6.76 -23.69
N VAL A 256 10.73 -7.04 -22.70
CA VAL A 256 9.46 -7.77 -22.87
C VAL A 256 8.36 -6.83 -23.37
N ALA A 257 8.35 -5.58 -22.89
CA ALA A 257 7.39 -4.57 -23.31
C ALA A 257 7.50 -4.31 -24.82
N GLY A 258 6.38 -4.40 -25.53
CA GLY A 258 6.31 -4.19 -26.99
C GLY A 258 6.80 -5.36 -27.86
N ALA A 259 7.22 -6.47 -27.28
CA ALA A 259 7.45 -7.71 -28.05
C ALA A 259 6.10 -8.38 -28.34
N LYS A 260 5.66 -8.35 -29.61
CA LYS A 260 4.39 -8.99 -30.03
C LYS A 260 4.50 -10.52 -30.15
N TYR A 261 5.69 -11.03 -30.36
CA TYR A 261 5.98 -12.45 -30.53
C TYR A 261 7.21 -12.87 -29.69
N ARG A 262 7.18 -14.11 -29.22
CA ARG A 262 8.25 -14.74 -28.43
C ARG A 262 9.65 -14.57 -29.05
N GLY A 263 9.76 -14.71 -30.37
CA GLY A 263 11.04 -14.60 -31.09
C GLY A 263 11.69 -13.21 -31.02
N GLU A 264 10.89 -12.14 -30.87
CA GLU A 264 11.41 -10.77 -30.79
C GLU A 264 12.19 -10.54 -29.49
N PHE A 265 11.70 -11.05 -28.35
CA PHE A 265 12.41 -10.99 -27.08
C PHE A 265 13.72 -11.80 -27.11
N GLU A 266 13.68 -13.04 -27.66
CA GLU A 266 14.86 -13.86 -27.81
C GLU A 266 15.92 -13.17 -28.70
N ASP A 267 15.48 -12.51 -29.79
CA ASP A 267 16.38 -11.80 -30.69
C ASP A 267 16.95 -10.52 -30.05
N ARG A 268 16.19 -9.80 -29.23
CA ARG A 268 16.70 -8.65 -28.46
C ARG A 268 17.80 -9.08 -27.49
N ILE A 269 17.56 -10.13 -26.68
CA ILE A 269 18.59 -10.66 -25.77
C ILE A 269 19.83 -11.12 -26.55
N LYS A 270 19.66 -11.86 -27.66
CA LYS A 270 20.79 -12.30 -28.49
C LYS A 270 21.65 -11.13 -28.99
N LYS A 271 20.99 -10.05 -29.46
CA LYS A 271 21.68 -8.83 -29.93
C LYS A 271 22.46 -8.15 -28.80
N VAL A 272 21.83 -7.93 -27.64
CA VAL A 272 22.50 -7.36 -26.46
C VAL A 272 23.72 -8.18 -26.06
N MET A 273 23.59 -9.53 -26.03
CA MET A 273 24.70 -10.42 -25.69
C MET A 273 25.82 -10.39 -26.73
N GLN A 274 25.49 -10.29 -28.03
CA GLN A 274 26.46 -10.16 -29.09
C GLN A 274 27.22 -8.83 -29.03
N GLU A 275 26.50 -7.73 -28.73
CA GLU A 275 27.11 -6.42 -28.59
C GLU A 275 28.02 -6.34 -27.35
N ALA A 276 27.57 -6.89 -26.20
CA ALA A 276 28.36 -6.96 -24.99
C ALA A 276 29.64 -7.81 -25.20
N LYS A 277 29.53 -8.92 -25.96
CA LYS A 277 30.68 -9.74 -26.33
C LYS A 277 31.68 -9.03 -27.24
N LYS A 278 31.20 -8.21 -28.21
CA LYS A 278 32.06 -7.43 -29.12
C LYS A 278 32.88 -6.36 -28.40
N ASP A 279 32.27 -5.67 -27.43
CA ASP A 279 32.92 -4.63 -26.63
C ASP A 279 34.02 -5.26 -25.70
N GLY A 280 33.70 -6.44 -25.10
CA GLY A 280 34.63 -7.18 -24.22
C GLY A 280 34.87 -6.53 -22.86
N ASN A 281 34.49 -5.26 -22.66
CA ASN A 281 34.68 -4.51 -21.41
C ASN A 281 33.39 -4.29 -20.62
N ILE A 282 32.32 -5.03 -20.93
CA ILE A 282 31.01 -4.91 -20.30
C ILE A 282 30.82 -6.00 -19.25
N ILE A 283 30.30 -5.60 -18.10
CA ILE A 283 29.74 -6.47 -17.07
C ILE A 283 28.23 -6.14 -17.06
N LEU A 284 27.38 -7.17 -17.24
CA LEU A 284 25.94 -7.01 -17.17
C LEU A 284 25.47 -7.25 -15.75
N PHE A 285 24.71 -6.33 -15.19
CA PHE A 285 23.93 -6.54 -13.98
C PHE A 285 22.50 -6.92 -14.37
N ILE A 286 22.00 -8.03 -13.84
CA ILE A 286 20.66 -8.54 -14.09
C ILE A 286 19.97 -8.69 -12.76
N ASP A 287 19.03 -7.76 -12.49
CA ASP A 287 18.14 -7.89 -11.35
C ASP A 287 17.07 -8.94 -11.65
N GLU A 288 16.55 -9.57 -10.62
CA GLU A 288 15.57 -10.66 -10.75
C GLU A 288 16.00 -11.74 -11.77
N LEU A 289 17.26 -12.20 -11.67
CA LEU A 289 17.85 -13.18 -12.59
C LEU A 289 16.96 -14.40 -12.86
N HIS A 290 16.12 -14.76 -11.90
CA HIS A 290 15.17 -15.87 -11.99
C HIS A 290 14.12 -15.68 -13.11
N THR A 291 13.79 -14.44 -13.47
CA THR A 291 12.83 -14.13 -14.54
C THR A 291 13.30 -14.64 -15.91
N LEU A 292 14.62 -14.66 -16.12
CA LEU A 292 15.22 -15.21 -17.34
C LEU A 292 15.21 -16.74 -17.40
N VAL A 293 15.15 -17.42 -16.24
CA VAL A 293 15.33 -18.87 -16.11
C VAL A 293 14.01 -19.60 -15.83
N GLY A 294 13.05 -18.92 -15.18
CA GLY A 294 11.89 -19.53 -14.54
C GLY A 294 10.63 -19.61 -15.37
N THR A 295 10.58 -19.00 -16.52
CA THR A 295 9.35 -18.88 -17.31
C THR A 295 8.97 -20.12 -18.13
N GLY A 296 9.73 -21.24 -18.01
CA GLY A 296 9.58 -22.43 -18.84
C GLY A 296 8.52 -23.47 -18.44
N SER A 297 7.75 -23.28 -17.33
CA SER A 297 6.79 -24.29 -16.85
C SER A 297 5.34 -24.12 -17.34
N ALA A 298 4.99 -23.01 -17.97
CA ALA A 298 3.72 -22.85 -18.67
C ALA A 298 3.91 -23.04 -20.17
N GLU A 299 3.01 -23.74 -20.85
CA GLU A 299 3.05 -23.90 -22.33
C GLU A 299 3.09 -22.50 -22.97
N GLY A 300 4.28 -22.10 -23.47
CA GLY A 300 4.53 -20.79 -24.08
C GLY A 300 5.55 -19.87 -23.39
N ALA A 301 6.10 -20.22 -22.22
CA ALA A 301 7.04 -19.39 -21.49
C ALA A 301 8.45 -19.38 -22.10
N VAL A 302 9.12 -18.22 -22.06
CA VAL A 302 10.44 -17.97 -22.68
C VAL A 302 11.56 -18.55 -21.84
N ASP A 303 12.35 -19.47 -22.40
CA ASP A 303 13.58 -19.97 -21.76
C ASP A 303 14.81 -19.19 -22.29
N ALA A 304 14.95 -17.94 -21.82
CA ALA A 304 16.10 -17.10 -22.15
C ALA A 304 17.41 -17.64 -21.58
N ALA A 305 17.33 -18.56 -20.61
CA ALA A 305 18.51 -19.25 -20.08
C ALA A 305 19.27 -20.01 -21.17
N ASN A 306 18.61 -20.58 -22.16
CA ASN A 306 19.26 -21.29 -23.26
C ASN A 306 20.12 -20.37 -24.14
N ILE A 307 19.85 -19.07 -24.15
CA ILE A 307 20.64 -18.05 -24.85
C ILE A 307 21.86 -17.65 -24.02
N LEU A 308 21.69 -17.52 -22.69
CA LEU A 308 22.76 -17.16 -21.76
C LEU A 308 23.80 -18.29 -21.54
N LYS A 309 23.34 -19.53 -21.43
CA LYS A 309 24.17 -20.71 -21.13
C LYS A 309 25.41 -20.84 -22.01
N PRO A 310 25.37 -20.70 -23.35
CA PRO A 310 26.57 -20.81 -24.20
C PRO A 310 27.55 -19.67 -23.95
N ALA A 311 27.12 -18.43 -23.80
CA ALA A 311 27.94 -17.25 -23.56
C ALA A 311 28.66 -17.31 -22.21
N LEU A 312 27.93 -17.67 -21.15
CA LEU A 312 28.47 -17.89 -19.80
C LEU A 312 29.41 -19.06 -19.75
N SER A 313 29.12 -20.17 -20.54
CA SER A 313 29.99 -21.38 -20.58
C SER A 313 31.36 -21.11 -21.14
N ARG A 314 31.46 -20.25 -22.15
CA ARG A 314 32.70 -19.90 -22.81
C ARG A 314 33.44 -18.76 -22.10
N GLY A 315 32.82 -18.13 -21.09
CA GLY A 315 33.39 -16.99 -20.40
C GLY A 315 33.48 -15.73 -21.29
N GLU A 316 32.62 -15.66 -22.32
CA GLU A 316 32.59 -14.57 -23.30
C GLU A 316 31.99 -13.28 -22.72
N ILE A 317 31.17 -13.41 -21.65
CA ILE A 317 30.46 -12.32 -20.99
C ILE A 317 30.54 -12.54 -19.48
N GLN A 318 30.65 -11.48 -18.72
CA GLN A 318 30.55 -11.48 -17.26
C GLN A 318 29.19 -10.91 -16.84
N VAL A 319 28.52 -11.61 -15.91
CA VAL A 319 27.18 -11.26 -15.41
C VAL A 319 27.21 -11.23 -13.89
N ILE A 320 26.59 -10.21 -13.32
CA ILE A 320 26.21 -10.13 -11.90
C ILE A 320 24.71 -10.34 -11.85
N GLY A 321 24.24 -11.41 -11.23
CA GLY A 321 22.81 -11.63 -11.02
C GLY A 321 22.37 -11.21 -9.62
N ALA A 322 21.11 -10.81 -9.45
CA ALA A 322 20.49 -10.64 -8.16
C ALA A 322 19.16 -11.42 -8.12
N THR A 323 18.87 -12.09 -6.99
CA THR A 323 17.64 -12.89 -6.81
C THR A 323 17.40 -13.18 -5.33
N THR A 324 16.25 -13.78 -5.00
CA THR A 324 15.97 -14.27 -3.64
C THR A 324 16.56 -15.69 -3.43
N LEU A 325 16.67 -16.12 -2.17
CA LEU A 325 17.19 -17.46 -1.83
C LEU A 325 16.28 -18.57 -2.39
N ASN A 326 14.97 -18.39 -2.30
CA ASN A 326 13.99 -19.37 -2.77
C ASN A 326 14.04 -19.53 -4.29
N GLU A 327 14.13 -18.42 -5.01
CA GLU A 327 14.21 -18.40 -6.48
C GLU A 327 15.55 -18.94 -6.96
N TYR A 328 16.65 -18.63 -6.26
CA TYR A 328 17.96 -19.21 -6.57
C TYR A 328 17.93 -20.74 -6.51
N ARG A 329 17.38 -21.29 -5.41
CA ARG A 329 17.23 -22.76 -5.25
C ARG A 329 16.29 -23.37 -6.28
N LYS A 330 15.20 -22.70 -6.60
CA LYS A 330 14.17 -23.20 -7.52
C LYS A 330 14.63 -23.22 -8.98
N TYR A 331 15.35 -22.18 -9.41
CA TYR A 331 15.64 -21.94 -10.82
C TYR A 331 17.12 -22.06 -11.19
N ILE A 332 18.05 -21.61 -10.35
CA ILE A 332 19.48 -21.58 -10.68
C ILE A 332 20.19 -22.87 -10.21
N GLU A 333 19.96 -23.27 -8.97
CA GLU A 333 20.62 -24.45 -8.38
C GLU A 333 20.17 -25.76 -9.01
N LYS A 334 18.93 -25.85 -9.49
CA LYS A 334 18.41 -27.01 -10.21
C LYS A 334 18.99 -27.17 -11.63
N ASP A 335 19.51 -26.11 -12.22
CA ASP A 335 20.13 -26.14 -13.54
C ASP A 335 21.64 -26.31 -13.42
N ALA A 336 22.14 -27.53 -13.65
CA ALA A 336 23.57 -27.86 -13.51
C ALA A 336 24.51 -27.01 -14.38
N ALA A 337 24.01 -26.39 -15.46
CA ALA A 337 24.81 -25.52 -16.32
C ALA A 337 24.97 -24.14 -15.72
N LEU A 338 23.93 -23.59 -15.09
CA LEU A 338 23.96 -22.30 -14.42
C LEU A 338 24.65 -22.38 -13.05
N GLU A 339 24.39 -23.40 -12.25
CA GLU A 339 25.00 -23.65 -10.94
C GLU A 339 26.56 -23.67 -11.04
N ARG A 340 27.08 -24.27 -12.09
CA ARG A 340 28.56 -24.33 -12.33
C ARG A 340 29.12 -22.98 -12.76
N ARG A 341 28.35 -21.99 -13.10
CA ARG A 341 28.77 -20.68 -13.63
C ARG A 341 28.55 -19.53 -12.67
N PHE A 342 27.48 -19.57 -11.90
CA PHE A 342 27.23 -18.58 -10.88
C PHE A 342 27.84 -18.96 -9.53
N GLN A 343 28.35 -17.95 -8.83
CA GLN A 343 28.88 -18.11 -7.48
C GLN A 343 27.96 -17.30 -6.52
N PRO A 344 27.31 -17.96 -5.57
CA PRO A 344 26.44 -17.26 -4.64
C PRO A 344 27.21 -16.31 -3.71
N VAL A 345 26.63 -15.13 -3.50
CA VAL A 345 27.04 -14.13 -2.52
C VAL A 345 25.81 -13.78 -1.69
N THR A 346 25.79 -14.23 -0.45
CA THR A 346 24.66 -13.97 0.44
C THR A 346 24.68 -12.51 0.90
N VAL A 347 23.56 -11.82 0.70
CA VAL A 347 23.32 -10.45 1.14
C VAL A 347 22.29 -10.50 2.25
N GLY A 348 22.75 -10.36 3.48
CA GLY A 348 21.87 -10.35 4.65
C GLY A 348 21.29 -8.97 4.92
N GLU A 349 20.26 -8.93 5.77
CA GLU A 349 19.70 -7.70 6.34
C GLU A 349 20.80 -6.98 7.14
N PRO A 350 21.00 -5.66 6.96
CA PRO A 350 21.96 -4.90 7.75
C PRO A 350 21.50 -4.78 9.21
N SER A 351 22.45 -4.57 10.12
CA SER A 351 22.11 -4.26 11.51
C SER A 351 21.43 -2.88 11.61
N GLN A 352 20.73 -2.61 12.71
CA GLN A 352 20.11 -1.32 12.97
C GLN A 352 21.14 -0.18 12.91
N GLU A 353 22.34 -0.40 13.48
CA GLU A 353 23.43 0.57 13.46
C GLU A 353 23.92 0.86 12.03
N ALA A 354 24.11 -0.21 11.23
CA ALA A 354 24.49 -0.05 9.82
C ALA A 354 23.39 0.65 9.00
N THR A 355 22.12 0.39 9.30
CA THR A 355 20.99 1.05 8.65
C THR A 355 20.92 2.53 9.00
N LEU A 356 21.18 2.89 10.25
CA LEU A 356 21.24 4.29 10.67
C LEU A 356 22.32 5.06 9.90
N GLU A 357 23.48 4.46 9.71
CA GLU A 357 24.55 5.08 8.88
C GLU A 357 24.13 5.20 7.40
N ILE A 358 23.41 4.24 6.87
CA ILE A 358 22.84 4.31 5.50
C ILE A 358 21.86 5.49 5.40
N LEU A 359 20.92 5.62 6.34
CA LEU A 359 19.95 6.72 6.35
C LEU A 359 20.63 8.09 6.47
N LYS A 360 21.65 8.22 7.33
CA LYS A 360 22.46 9.45 7.43
C LYS A 360 23.14 9.81 6.12
N GLY A 361 23.61 8.80 5.38
CA GLY A 361 24.22 9.02 4.07
C GLY A 361 23.24 9.42 2.97
N LEU A 362 21.99 8.98 3.07
CA LEU A 362 20.93 9.31 2.12
C LEU A 362 20.22 10.63 2.47
N ARG A 363 20.23 11.03 3.74
CA ARG A 363 19.50 12.19 4.28
C ARG A 363 19.59 13.44 3.41
N ALA A 364 20.77 13.85 3.01
CA ALA A 364 20.96 15.09 2.24
C ALA A 364 20.20 15.10 0.89
N LYS A 365 20.02 13.94 0.24
CA LYS A 365 19.25 13.82 -1.01
C LYS A 365 17.75 13.93 -0.77
N TYR A 366 17.25 13.30 0.30
CA TYR A 366 15.83 13.36 0.69
C TYR A 366 15.48 14.76 1.19
N GLU A 367 16.34 15.40 1.99
CA GLU A 367 16.18 16.80 2.40
C GLU A 367 16.13 17.75 1.20
N GLN A 368 16.96 17.50 0.19
CA GLN A 368 16.95 18.30 -1.04
C GLN A 368 15.68 18.07 -1.89
N HIS A 369 15.14 16.84 -1.86
CA HIS A 369 13.93 16.48 -2.63
C HIS A 369 12.68 17.12 -2.02
N HIS A 370 12.48 16.96 -0.71
CA HIS A 370 11.29 17.44 0.01
C HIS A 370 11.42 18.90 0.49
N GLY A 371 12.63 19.48 0.47
CA GLY A 371 12.86 20.84 0.98
C GLY A 371 12.76 20.99 2.49
N LEU A 372 12.84 19.87 3.24
CA LEU A 372 12.69 19.79 4.68
C LEU A 372 13.99 19.33 5.34
N HIS A 373 14.14 19.55 6.64
CA HIS A 373 15.26 19.00 7.42
C HIS A 373 14.81 17.74 8.19
N ILE A 374 15.61 16.66 8.14
CA ILE A 374 15.33 15.40 8.83
C ILE A 374 16.22 15.28 10.06
N THR A 375 15.63 15.22 11.25
CA THR A 375 16.38 15.17 12.52
C THR A 375 17.08 13.80 12.72
N ASP A 376 18.14 13.79 13.53
CA ASP A 376 18.83 12.53 13.88
C ASP A 376 17.92 11.61 14.71
N GLU A 377 17.00 12.16 15.48
CA GLU A 377 15.97 11.47 16.25
C GLU A 377 14.98 10.76 15.31
N ALA A 378 14.53 11.43 14.23
CA ALA A 378 13.67 10.83 13.21
C ALA A 378 14.34 9.64 12.52
N LEU A 379 15.62 9.76 12.15
CA LEU A 379 16.37 8.66 11.54
C LEU A 379 16.49 7.45 12.47
N LYS A 380 16.75 7.67 13.76
CA LYS A 380 16.78 6.60 14.76
C LYS A 380 15.39 5.96 14.92
N ALA A 381 14.36 6.78 15.01
CA ALA A 381 12.99 6.32 15.12
C ALA A 381 12.59 5.49 13.89
N ALA A 382 12.94 5.91 12.67
CA ALA A 382 12.68 5.16 11.44
C ALA A 382 13.29 3.76 11.48
N VAL A 383 14.53 3.61 11.98
CA VAL A 383 15.20 2.30 12.12
C VAL A 383 14.58 1.46 13.22
N GLU A 384 14.37 2.02 14.40
CA GLU A 384 13.88 1.30 15.58
C GLU A 384 12.42 0.87 15.40
N LEU A 385 11.55 1.79 14.96
CA LEU A 385 10.14 1.52 14.78
C LEU A 385 9.88 0.59 13.61
N SER A 386 10.58 0.76 12.47
CA SER A 386 10.46 -0.19 11.35
C SER A 386 10.91 -1.59 11.75
N SER A 387 12.01 -1.72 12.49
CA SER A 387 12.52 -3.01 12.95
C SER A 387 11.56 -3.69 13.93
N ARG A 388 10.86 -2.91 14.77
CA ARG A 388 9.97 -3.41 15.80
C ARG A 388 8.57 -3.70 15.29
N TYR A 389 8.05 -2.88 14.38
CA TYR A 389 6.63 -2.86 14.01
C TYR A 389 6.36 -3.37 12.58
N ILE A 390 7.33 -3.32 11.68
CA ILE A 390 7.17 -3.76 10.29
C ILE A 390 7.97 -5.06 10.07
N ASN A 391 7.26 -6.19 10.11
CA ASN A 391 7.89 -7.52 10.07
C ASN A 391 7.82 -8.20 8.69
N ASP A 392 7.09 -7.63 7.74
CA ASP A 392 6.90 -8.16 6.38
C ASP A 392 7.91 -7.63 5.37
N ARG A 393 8.72 -6.64 5.76
CA ARG A 393 9.78 -6.01 4.97
C ARG A 393 11.12 -6.04 5.70
N PHE A 394 12.21 -5.81 4.97
CA PHE A 394 13.58 -5.89 5.49
C PHE A 394 14.27 -4.52 5.51
N LEU A 395 15.21 -4.35 6.43
CA LEU A 395 16.13 -3.20 6.42
C LEU A 395 17.10 -3.30 5.23
N PRO A 396 17.55 -2.17 4.65
CA PRO A 396 17.22 -0.79 5.03
C PRO A 396 15.93 -0.24 4.42
N ASP A 397 15.35 -0.93 3.44
CA ASP A 397 14.24 -0.47 2.59
C ASP A 397 13.05 0.08 3.42
N LYS A 398 12.54 -0.70 4.37
CA LYS A 398 11.43 -0.28 5.23
C LYS A 398 11.71 0.98 6.06
N ALA A 399 12.97 1.24 6.42
CA ALA A 399 13.34 2.44 7.16
C ALA A 399 13.51 3.66 6.24
N ILE A 400 13.95 3.43 5.01
CA ILE A 400 14.01 4.45 3.95
C ILE A 400 12.60 4.88 3.57
N ASP A 401 11.70 3.92 3.31
CA ASP A 401 10.30 4.19 2.98
C ASP A 401 9.60 5.02 4.08
N LEU A 402 9.83 4.68 5.35
CA LEU A 402 9.28 5.46 6.47
C LEU A 402 9.78 6.89 6.51
N MET A 403 11.07 7.08 6.26
CA MET A 403 11.68 8.41 6.24
C MET A 403 11.11 9.25 5.08
N ASP A 404 10.97 8.65 3.91
CA ASP A 404 10.44 9.28 2.70
C ASP A 404 8.96 9.67 2.87
N GLU A 405 8.13 8.75 3.36
CA GLU A 405 6.70 9.01 3.56
C GLU A 405 6.44 10.02 4.69
N ALA A 406 7.25 10.00 5.76
CA ALA A 406 7.13 11.00 6.81
C ALA A 406 7.51 12.40 6.29
N ALA A 407 8.56 12.51 5.47
CA ALA A 407 8.93 13.76 4.84
C ALA A 407 7.83 14.27 3.89
N SER A 408 7.27 13.39 3.06
CA SER A 408 6.15 13.71 2.16
C SER A 408 4.89 14.14 2.92
N ARG A 409 4.58 13.51 4.07
CA ARG A 409 3.45 13.89 4.91
C ARG A 409 3.62 15.30 5.48
N VAL A 410 4.80 15.61 6.03
CA VAL A 410 5.12 16.94 6.57
C VAL A 410 5.03 18.00 5.46
N GLU A 411 5.51 17.70 4.24
CA GLU A 411 5.40 18.56 3.06
C GLU A 411 3.95 18.87 2.71
N LEU A 412 3.07 17.84 2.69
CA LEU A 412 1.64 18.01 2.39
C LEU A 412 0.89 18.79 3.47
N GLU A 413 1.22 18.58 4.75
CA GLU A 413 0.63 19.36 5.86
C GLU A 413 1.03 20.85 5.77
N GLU A 414 2.19 21.17 5.19
CA GLU A 414 2.61 22.54 4.93
C GLU A 414 1.86 23.21 3.76
N GLU A 415 1.38 22.42 2.80
CA GLU A 415 0.61 22.93 1.64
C GLU A 415 -0.86 23.20 1.97
N GLU A 416 -1.38 22.75 3.11
CA GLU A 416 -2.75 23.06 3.51
C GLU A 416 -2.91 24.58 3.75
N PRO A 417 -3.82 25.25 2.98
CA PRO A 417 -4.00 26.69 3.13
C PRO A 417 -4.59 26.99 4.51
N SER A 418 -4.02 27.96 5.23
CA SER A 418 -4.57 28.40 6.52
C SER A 418 -6.02 28.82 6.37
N GLU A 419 -6.82 28.70 7.46
CA GLU A 419 -8.24 29.15 7.48
C GLU A 419 -8.39 30.60 7.01
N GLU A 420 -7.39 31.45 7.25
CA GLU A 420 -7.34 32.85 6.80
C GLU A 420 -7.20 32.95 5.28
N LEU A 421 -6.34 32.14 4.66
CA LEU A 421 -6.16 32.10 3.19
C LEU A 421 -7.43 31.57 2.52
N THR A 422 -8.03 30.50 3.04
CA THR A 422 -9.30 29.95 2.52
C THR A 422 -10.43 30.97 2.61
N SER A 423 -10.54 31.70 3.73
CA SER A 423 -11.57 32.76 3.91
C SER A 423 -11.37 33.94 2.96
N LEU A 424 -10.12 34.28 2.63
CA LEU A 424 -9.80 35.37 1.67
C LEU A 424 -10.11 34.92 0.23
N GLU A 425 -9.85 33.66 -0.13
CA GLU A 425 -10.20 33.11 -1.44
C GLU A 425 -11.71 33.01 -1.64
N GLU A 426 -12.48 32.59 -0.62
CA GLU A 426 -13.94 32.58 -0.66
C GLU A 426 -14.51 34.00 -0.85
N LYS A 427 -13.99 35.00 -0.13
CA LYS A 427 -14.40 36.41 -0.30
C LYS A 427 -14.05 36.95 -1.68
N LEU A 428 -12.93 36.53 -2.24
CA LEU A 428 -12.49 36.94 -3.58
C LEU A 428 -13.37 36.34 -4.68
N ASN A 429 -13.77 35.08 -4.52
CA ASN A 429 -14.71 34.41 -5.41
C ASN A 429 -16.13 35.02 -5.32
N ALA A 430 -16.61 35.36 -4.13
CA ALA A 430 -17.89 36.06 -3.94
C ALA A 430 -17.89 37.45 -4.59
N LEU A 431 -16.81 38.24 -4.38
CA LEU A 431 -16.63 39.54 -5.02
C LEU A 431 -16.56 39.49 -6.55
N ALA A 432 -15.93 38.43 -7.11
CA ALA A 432 -15.88 38.20 -8.55
C ALA A 432 -17.30 37.93 -9.11
N ALA A 433 -18.11 37.14 -8.43
CA ALA A 433 -19.49 36.87 -8.81
C ALA A 433 -20.37 38.16 -8.71
N ASP A 434 -20.21 38.94 -7.64
CA ASP A 434 -20.95 40.20 -7.47
C ASP A 434 -20.54 41.25 -8.56
N LYS A 435 -19.31 41.30 -8.94
CA LYS A 435 -18.81 42.14 -10.02
C LYS A 435 -19.40 41.74 -11.38
N GLU A 436 -19.47 40.44 -11.69
CA GLU A 436 -20.12 39.96 -12.90
C GLU A 436 -21.62 40.27 -12.91
N ALA A 437 -22.30 40.14 -11.79
CA ALA A 437 -23.72 40.50 -11.62
C ALA A 437 -23.94 42.02 -11.84
N ALA A 438 -23.06 42.87 -11.31
CA ALA A 438 -23.12 44.31 -11.48
C ALA A 438 -22.85 44.73 -12.95
N ILE A 439 -21.96 44.07 -13.66
CA ILE A 439 -21.70 44.28 -15.09
C ILE A 439 -22.91 43.85 -15.91
N ALA A 440 -23.52 42.72 -15.63
CA ALA A 440 -24.74 42.25 -16.27
C ALA A 440 -25.94 43.20 -16.07
N ALA A 441 -26.03 43.84 -14.88
CA ALA A 441 -27.02 44.85 -14.54
C ALA A 441 -26.71 46.27 -15.11
N GLN A 442 -25.60 46.45 -15.83
CA GLN A 442 -25.07 47.72 -16.35
C GLN A 442 -24.81 48.80 -15.29
N ASP A 443 -24.59 48.41 -14.03
CA ASP A 443 -24.22 49.29 -12.91
C ASP A 443 -22.69 49.43 -12.84
N PHE A 444 -22.12 50.26 -13.74
CA PHE A 444 -20.70 50.44 -13.89
C PHE A 444 -20.04 51.16 -12.70
N GLU A 445 -20.80 51.92 -11.92
CA GLU A 445 -20.26 52.58 -10.71
C GLU A 445 -20.03 51.55 -9.58
N LYS A 446 -20.95 50.63 -9.43
CA LYS A 446 -20.82 49.52 -8.46
C LYS A 446 -19.73 48.54 -8.90
N ALA A 447 -19.63 48.20 -10.19
CA ALA A 447 -18.61 47.36 -10.74
C ALA A 447 -17.19 47.95 -10.57
N ALA A 448 -17.00 49.29 -10.69
CA ALA A 448 -15.75 49.95 -10.43
C ALA A 448 -15.32 49.90 -8.96
N LYS A 449 -16.24 50.08 -8.01
CA LYS A 449 -15.96 49.93 -6.57
C LYS A 449 -15.61 48.48 -6.19
N LEU A 450 -16.31 47.49 -6.74
CA LEU A 450 -16.00 46.10 -6.54
C LEU A 450 -14.64 45.67 -7.12
N ARG A 451 -14.23 46.27 -8.25
CA ARG A 451 -12.91 46.06 -8.82
C ARG A 451 -11.76 46.61 -7.96
N ASP A 452 -11.97 47.76 -7.31
CA ASP A 452 -10.97 48.31 -6.41
C ASP A 452 -10.84 47.47 -5.16
N THR A 453 -11.95 46.99 -4.59
CA THR A 453 -11.96 46.03 -3.45
C THR A 453 -11.36 44.68 -3.82
N GLU A 454 -11.60 44.15 -5.03
CA GLU A 454 -10.98 42.93 -5.54
C GLU A 454 -9.43 43.05 -5.61
N LYS A 455 -8.96 44.24 -6.04
CA LYS A 455 -7.53 44.52 -6.12
C LYS A 455 -6.87 44.56 -4.74
N ASP A 456 -7.57 45.12 -3.75
CA ASP A 456 -7.07 45.14 -2.36
C ASP A 456 -7.05 43.78 -1.71
N TYR A 457 -8.08 42.96 -1.92
CA TYR A 457 -8.08 41.58 -1.45
C TYR A 457 -7.03 40.71 -2.14
N LYS A 458 -6.79 40.88 -3.42
CA LYS A 458 -5.70 40.21 -4.14
C LYS A 458 -4.31 40.54 -3.57
N LYS A 459 -4.10 41.83 -3.21
CA LYS A 459 -2.86 42.22 -2.54
C LYS A 459 -2.73 41.66 -1.12
N GLN A 460 -3.84 41.60 -0.39
CA GLN A 460 -3.85 40.95 0.92
C GLN A 460 -3.54 39.46 0.80
N LEU A 461 -4.14 38.76 -0.14
CA LEU A 461 -3.91 37.34 -0.42
C LEU A 461 -2.43 37.07 -0.80
N GLU A 462 -1.85 37.92 -1.67
CA GLU A 462 -0.41 37.82 -2.00
C GLU A 462 0.49 38.07 -0.79
N THR A 463 0.11 39.02 0.07
CA THR A 463 0.89 39.34 1.26
C THR A 463 0.81 38.22 2.29
N GLU A 464 -0.37 37.63 2.49
CA GLU A 464 -0.56 36.50 3.40
C GLU A 464 0.05 35.21 2.83
N ARG A 465 -0.05 34.93 1.52
CA ARG A 465 0.68 33.85 0.87
C ARG A 465 2.19 33.98 1.04
N ASN A 466 2.72 35.21 0.88
CA ASN A 466 4.14 35.46 1.09
C ASN A 466 4.57 35.39 2.55
N LYS A 467 3.71 35.74 3.51
CA LYS A 467 3.96 35.54 4.94
C LYS A 467 3.91 34.07 5.30
N HIS A 468 2.91 33.34 4.82
CA HIS A 468 2.78 31.90 5.01
C HIS A 468 4.00 31.16 4.43
N ARG A 469 4.44 31.53 3.22
CA ARG A 469 5.65 31.01 2.59
C ARG A 469 6.93 31.33 3.37
N LYS A 470 7.02 32.50 3.99
CA LYS A 470 8.16 32.90 4.84
C LYS A 470 8.11 32.28 6.22
N SER A 471 6.93 32.07 6.80
CA SER A 471 6.73 31.39 8.07
C SER A 471 7.04 29.90 7.94
N ASN A 472 6.67 29.27 6.81
CA ASN A 472 6.97 27.87 6.50
C ASN A 472 8.44 27.65 6.07
N GLN A 473 9.15 28.70 5.67
CA GLN A 473 10.61 28.67 5.41
C GLN A 473 11.47 28.65 6.70
N GLU A 474 10.91 28.89 7.88
CA GLU A 474 11.53 28.52 9.14
C GLU A 474 11.27 27.01 9.38
N HIS A 475 12.08 26.19 8.69
CA HIS A 475 12.27 24.75 8.72
C HIS A 475 11.43 23.99 9.73
N ARG A 476 10.33 23.39 9.29
CA ARG A 476 9.71 22.31 10.07
C ARG A 476 10.57 21.06 9.88
N ASP A 477 11.16 20.63 10.97
CA ASP A 477 11.99 19.43 10.99
C ASP A 477 11.07 18.19 11.00
N VAL A 478 11.43 17.18 10.22
CA VAL A 478 10.80 15.85 10.35
C VAL A 478 11.24 15.27 11.69
N SER A 479 10.30 15.02 12.57
CA SER A 479 10.50 14.59 13.95
C SER A 479 10.30 13.08 14.15
N GLU A 480 10.63 12.57 15.34
CA GLU A 480 10.29 11.20 15.75
C GLU A 480 8.78 10.95 15.72
N GLU A 481 7.96 11.98 16.03
CA GLU A 481 6.50 11.89 16.07
C GLU A 481 5.90 11.68 14.68
N ASP A 482 6.47 12.33 13.66
CA ASP A 482 6.03 12.17 12.27
C ASP A 482 6.29 10.73 11.77
N ILE A 483 7.48 10.19 12.09
CA ILE A 483 7.80 8.78 11.81
C ILE A 483 6.83 7.83 12.55
N ALA A 484 6.56 8.10 13.83
CA ALA A 484 5.64 7.28 14.61
C ALA A 484 4.19 7.33 14.07
N ALA A 485 3.77 8.48 13.56
CA ALA A 485 2.47 8.64 12.92
C ALA A 485 2.34 7.77 11.66
N VAL A 486 3.36 7.78 10.77
CA VAL A 486 3.36 6.92 9.57
C VAL A 486 3.36 5.44 9.96
N VAL A 487 4.15 5.04 10.95
CA VAL A 487 4.14 3.64 11.43
C VAL A 487 2.76 3.27 11.98
N SER A 488 2.08 4.19 12.67
CA SER A 488 0.73 3.97 13.17
C SER A 488 -0.28 3.78 12.04
N ASP A 489 -0.18 4.58 10.98
CA ASP A 489 -1.04 4.47 9.80
C ASP A 489 -0.81 3.14 9.05
N TRP A 490 0.44 2.69 8.90
CA TRP A 490 0.76 1.44 8.22
C TRP A 490 0.36 0.19 9.01
N THR A 491 0.55 0.22 10.31
CA THR A 491 0.37 -0.95 11.18
C THR A 491 -0.98 -0.98 11.87
N GLY A 492 -1.68 0.15 11.91
CA GLY A 492 -2.91 0.32 12.70
C GLY A 492 -2.65 0.35 14.22
N VAL A 493 -1.39 0.50 14.65
CA VAL A 493 -1.00 0.52 16.06
C VAL A 493 -0.59 1.93 16.46
N PRO A 494 -1.17 2.53 17.49
CA PRO A 494 -0.70 3.80 18.02
C PRO A 494 0.72 3.63 18.59
N VAL A 495 1.72 4.05 17.80
CA VAL A 495 3.15 3.94 18.15
C VAL A 495 3.68 5.21 18.81
N THR A 496 2.94 6.30 18.72
CA THR A 496 3.25 7.55 19.41
C THR A 496 3.55 7.28 20.88
N ARG A 497 4.56 7.95 21.43
CA ARG A 497 4.91 7.85 22.88
C ARG A 497 3.62 7.86 23.66
N LEU A 498 3.56 7.03 24.72
CA LEU A 498 2.49 7.07 25.72
C LEU A 498 2.23 8.55 26.05
N THR A 499 1.29 9.16 25.33
CA THR A 499 0.78 10.47 25.68
C THR A 499 0.23 10.34 27.11
N GLU A 500 0.20 11.42 27.89
CA GLU A 500 -0.44 11.39 29.20
C GLU A 500 -1.83 10.73 29.15
N ASP A 501 -2.54 10.89 28.03
CA ASP A 501 -3.84 10.26 27.77
C ASP A 501 -3.77 8.73 27.61
N GLU A 502 -2.75 8.15 26.98
CA GLU A 502 -2.57 6.69 26.91
C GLU A 502 -2.15 6.10 28.25
N GLY A 503 -1.30 6.79 29.00
CA GLY A 503 -0.96 6.42 30.37
C GLY A 503 -2.22 6.37 31.25
N GLN A 504 -3.10 7.34 31.14
CA GLN A 504 -4.38 7.37 31.83
C GLN A 504 -5.34 6.29 31.34
N ARG A 505 -5.41 6.03 30.02
CA ARG A 505 -6.20 4.92 29.45
C ARG A 505 -5.75 3.56 29.99
N LEU A 506 -4.45 3.32 30.12
CA LEU A 506 -3.90 2.08 30.69
C LEU A 506 -4.18 1.97 32.20
N LEU A 507 -4.23 3.07 32.91
CA LEU A 507 -4.65 3.09 34.33
C LEU A 507 -6.14 2.71 34.45
N HIS A 508 -6.98 3.17 33.55
CA HIS A 508 -8.43 2.94 33.52
C HIS A 508 -8.86 1.76 32.62
N ILE A 509 -7.93 0.89 32.21
CA ILE A 509 -8.25 -0.24 31.31
C ILE A 509 -9.29 -1.18 31.95
N GLU A 510 -9.32 -1.32 33.28
CA GLU A 510 -10.32 -2.11 33.97
C GLU A 510 -11.73 -1.54 33.74
N ASP A 511 -11.91 -0.24 33.85
CA ASP A 511 -13.20 0.44 33.58
C ASP A 511 -13.64 0.28 32.13
N ILE A 512 -12.66 0.31 31.21
CA ILE A 512 -12.94 0.12 29.76
C ILE A 512 -13.41 -1.32 29.52
N LEU A 513 -12.76 -2.33 30.09
CA LEU A 513 -13.16 -3.72 29.94
C LEU A 513 -14.52 -3.98 30.59
N HIS A 514 -14.81 -3.39 31.75
CA HIS A 514 -16.09 -3.49 32.44
C HIS A 514 -17.26 -2.82 31.69
N LYS A 515 -17.00 -1.90 30.73
CA LYS A 515 -18.09 -1.40 29.87
C LYS A 515 -18.78 -2.49 29.04
N ARG A 516 -18.04 -3.54 28.66
CA ARG A 516 -18.57 -4.64 27.84
C ARG A 516 -18.74 -5.94 28.64
N VAL A 517 -17.82 -6.22 29.57
CA VAL A 517 -17.83 -7.44 30.37
C VAL A 517 -18.51 -7.16 31.71
N VAL A 518 -19.53 -7.94 32.01
CA VAL A 518 -20.28 -7.85 33.27
C VAL A 518 -19.70 -8.85 34.28
N GLY A 519 -19.52 -8.45 35.49
CA GLY A 519 -18.89 -9.25 36.53
C GLY A 519 -17.44 -9.56 36.21
N GLN A 520 -16.92 -10.72 36.58
CA GLN A 520 -15.58 -11.23 36.24
C GLN A 520 -14.41 -10.33 36.69
N ASP A 521 -14.56 -9.66 37.85
CA ASP A 521 -13.57 -8.67 38.34
C ASP A 521 -12.15 -9.24 38.46
N GLU A 522 -12.00 -10.51 38.91
CA GLU A 522 -10.68 -11.14 38.99
C GLU A 522 -10.05 -11.31 37.61
N ALA A 523 -10.84 -11.70 36.63
CA ALA A 523 -10.38 -11.90 35.26
C ALA A 523 -9.92 -10.56 34.64
N VAL A 524 -10.73 -9.51 34.79
CA VAL A 524 -10.44 -8.18 34.28
C VAL A 524 -9.17 -7.61 34.94
N LYS A 525 -9.05 -7.71 36.26
CA LYS A 525 -7.86 -7.27 37.02
C LYS A 525 -6.59 -8.02 36.63
N ALA A 526 -6.67 -9.34 36.43
CA ALA A 526 -5.52 -10.16 36.04
C ALA A 526 -5.01 -9.77 34.63
N VAL A 527 -5.93 -9.64 33.67
CA VAL A 527 -5.63 -9.21 32.30
C VAL A 527 -5.05 -7.78 32.31
N ALA A 528 -5.68 -6.84 33.02
CA ALA A 528 -5.21 -5.45 33.10
C ALA A 528 -3.78 -5.34 33.65
N ARG A 529 -3.46 -6.10 34.72
CA ARG A 529 -2.11 -6.15 35.30
C ARG A 529 -1.07 -6.67 34.32
N ALA A 530 -1.38 -7.74 33.60
CA ALA A 530 -0.45 -8.32 32.63
C ALA A 530 -0.18 -7.36 31.46
N ILE A 531 -1.21 -6.67 30.98
CA ILE A 531 -1.10 -5.69 29.91
C ILE A 531 -0.25 -4.49 30.35
N ARG A 532 -0.50 -3.94 31.54
CA ARG A 532 0.30 -2.84 32.09
C ARG A 532 1.78 -3.23 32.15
N ARG A 533 2.10 -4.46 32.63
CA ARG A 533 3.49 -4.98 32.66
C ARG A 533 4.11 -5.06 31.26
N GLY A 534 3.34 -5.54 30.27
CA GLY A 534 3.81 -5.67 28.89
C GLY A 534 4.09 -4.34 28.20
N ARG A 535 3.23 -3.34 28.43
CA ARG A 535 3.37 -2.00 27.80
C ARG A 535 4.47 -1.15 28.43
N VAL A 536 4.71 -1.27 29.73
CA VAL A 536 5.80 -0.54 30.42
C VAL A 536 7.19 -1.14 30.10
N GLY A 537 7.26 -2.24 29.33
CA GLY A 537 8.54 -2.85 28.93
C GLY A 537 9.20 -3.72 29.98
N LEU A 538 8.50 -4.09 31.07
CA LEU A 538 9.02 -4.97 32.13
C LEU A 538 8.97 -6.44 31.76
N LYS A 539 8.50 -6.80 30.57
CA LYS A 539 8.39 -8.17 30.10
C LYS A 539 9.58 -8.55 29.20
N ASP A 540 9.88 -9.85 29.10
CA ASP A 540 10.86 -10.38 28.15
C ASP A 540 10.46 -10.01 26.70
N PRO A 541 11.30 -9.27 25.96
CA PRO A 541 10.99 -8.81 24.61
C PRO A 541 10.84 -9.95 23.60
N LYS A 542 11.19 -11.17 23.96
CA LYS A 542 11.03 -12.35 23.08
C LYS A 542 9.65 -12.97 23.16
N ARG A 543 8.84 -12.70 24.19
CA ARG A 543 7.55 -13.32 24.44
C ARG A 543 6.38 -12.46 23.96
N PRO A 544 5.19 -13.05 23.66
CA PRO A 544 3.96 -12.31 23.39
C PRO A 544 3.61 -11.29 24.47
N ILE A 545 2.85 -10.22 24.17
CA ILE A 545 2.44 -9.18 25.13
C ILE A 545 1.79 -9.80 26.38
N GLY A 546 0.94 -10.80 26.21
CA GLY A 546 0.28 -11.56 27.27
C GLY A 546 -0.10 -12.94 26.80
N SER A 547 -0.12 -13.90 27.72
CA SER A 547 -0.61 -15.26 27.45
C SER A 547 -1.54 -15.69 28.58
N PHE A 548 -2.78 -16.01 28.23
CA PHE A 548 -3.85 -16.29 29.19
C PHE A 548 -4.55 -17.59 28.88
N LEU A 549 -4.92 -18.34 29.94
CA LEU A 549 -5.82 -19.48 29.83
C LEU A 549 -7.12 -19.16 30.59
N PHE A 550 -8.23 -19.04 29.86
CA PHE A 550 -9.55 -18.74 30.39
C PHE A 550 -10.34 -20.04 30.62
N LEU A 551 -10.62 -20.34 31.86
CA LEU A 551 -11.35 -21.53 32.29
C LEU A 551 -12.77 -21.17 32.75
N GLY A 552 -13.75 -22.03 32.50
CA GLY A 552 -15.11 -21.83 32.98
C GLY A 552 -16.18 -22.28 32.02
N PRO A 553 -17.47 -22.25 32.44
CA PRO A 553 -18.59 -22.71 31.62
C PRO A 553 -18.79 -21.84 30.38
N THR A 554 -19.63 -22.33 29.45
CA THR A 554 -19.98 -21.55 28.25
C THR A 554 -20.88 -20.37 28.62
N GLY A 555 -20.77 -19.26 27.88
CA GLY A 555 -21.67 -18.10 28.04
C GLY A 555 -21.38 -17.17 29.24
N VAL A 556 -20.20 -17.31 29.90
CA VAL A 556 -19.79 -16.43 31.01
C VAL A 556 -18.99 -15.20 30.60
N GLY A 557 -18.78 -14.97 29.30
CA GLY A 557 -18.11 -13.78 28.78
C GLY A 557 -16.65 -13.95 28.35
N LYS A 558 -16.08 -15.17 28.27
CA LYS A 558 -14.68 -15.42 27.85
C LYS A 558 -14.34 -14.75 26.50
N THR A 559 -15.16 -15.01 25.48
CA THR A 559 -14.94 -14.44 24.13
C THR A 559 -15.21 -12.93 24.09
N GLU A 560 -16.15 -12.44 24.91
CA GLU A 560 -16.46 -11.01 24.96
C GLU A 560 -15.31 -10.22 25.62
N LEU A 561 -14.63 -10.80 26.63
CA LEU A 561 -13.41 -10.20 27.19
C LEU A 561 -12.30 -10.12 26.13
N CYS A 562 -12.16 -11.13 25.26
CA CYS A 562 -11.18 -11.09 24.17
C CYS A 562 -11.47 -9.96 23.16
N LYS A 563 -12.75 -9.74 22.82
CA LYS A 563 -13.16 -8.64 21.94
C LYS A 563 -12.94 -7.27 22.58
N SER A 564 -13.37 -7.13 23.84
CA SER A 564 -13.13 -5.90 24.61
C SER A 564 -11.64 -5.59 24.75
N LEU A 565 -10.82 -6.65 24.89
CA LEU A 565 -9.38 -6.53 24.96
C LEU A 565 -8.76 -6.08 23.62
N ALA A 566 -9.25 -6.63 22.49
CA ALA A 566 -8.80 -6.22 21.16
C ALA A 566 -9.12 -4.74 20.91
N GLU A 567 -10.32 -4.30 21.24
CA GLU A 567 -10.77 -2.91 21.12
C GLU A 567 -9.95 -1.98 22.04
N ALA A 568 -9.73 -2.36 23.29
CA ALA A 568 -8.99 -1.56 24.27
C ALA A 568 -7.51 -1.37 23.90
N MET A 569 -6.90 -2.42 23.31
CA MET A 569 -5.45 -2.46 23.02
C MET A 569 -5.09 -2.01 21.62
N PHE A 570 -5.95 -2.33 20.64
CA PHE A 570 -5.64 -2.13 19.21
C PHE A 570 -6.67 -1.24 18.51
N GLY A 571 -7.66 -0.70 19.24
CA GLY A 571 -8.64 0.25 18.70
C GLY A 571 -9.75 -0.37 17.84
N ASP A 572 -9.69 -1.68 17.53
CA ASP A 572 -10.65 -2.39 16.69
C ASP A 572 -11.00 -3.75 17.31
N GLU A 573 -12.30 -4.03 17.50
CA GLU A 573 -12.75 -5.35 17.97
C GLU A 573 -12.45 -6.49 16.98
N ASN A 574 -12.26 -6.14 15.69
CA ASN A 574 -11.87 -7.08 14.62
C ASN A 574 -10.36 -7.36 14.59
N ALA A 575 -9.57 -6.71 15.44
CA ALA A 575 -8.17 -7.07 15.69
C ALA A 575 -8.07 -8.36 16.53
N MET A 576 -8.97 -9.33 16.30
CA MET A 576 -9.00 -10.63 16.94
C MET A 576 -8.97 -11.75 15.88
N ILE A 577 -8.00 -12.66 16.04
CA ILE A 577 -7.87 -13.87 15.22
C ILE A 577 -8.42 -15.04 16.05
N ARG A 578 -9.59 -15.56 15.69
CA ARG A 578 -10.18 -16.73 16.34
C ARG A 578 -9.84 -18.00 15.57
N ILE A 579 -9.41 -19.02 16.30
CA ILE A 579 -9.13 -20.37 15.81
C ILE A 579 -9.83 -21.37 16.74
N ASP A 580 -10.76 -22.14 16.16
CA ASP A 580 -11.50 -23.18 16.89
C ASP A 580 -10.68 -24.47 16.88
N MET A 581 -10.27 -24.93 18.05
CA MET A 581 -9.43 -26.11 18.18
C MET A 581 -10.17 -27.42 17.91
N SER A 582 -11.51 -27.41 17.86
CA SER A 582 -12.28 -28.58 17.43
C SER A 582 -12.05 -28.95 15.95
N GLU A 583 -11.54 -28.03 15.13
CA GLU A 583 -11.13 -28.31 13.75
C GLU A 583 -9.73 -28.97 13.66
N TYR A 584 -8.98 -28.98 14.77
CA TYR A 584 -7.57 -29.42 14.83
C TYR A 584 -7.37 -30.62 15.79
N MET A 585 -8.35 -31.51 15.85
CA MET A 585 -8.31 -32.72 16.67
C MET A 585 -7.41 -33.82 16.08
N GLU A 586 -7.21 -33.82 14.77
CA GLU A 586 -6.44 -34.83 14.07
C GLU A 586 -5.06 -34.31 13.64
N ARG A 587 -4.06 -35.18 13.66
CA ARG A 587 -2.68 -34.82 13.35
C ARG A 587 -2.52 -34.16 11.97
N HIS A 588 -3.24 -34.63 10.97
CA HIS A 588 -3.14 -34.07 9.60
C HIS A 588 -3.74 -32.65 9.49
N THR A 589 -4.67 -32.26 10.38
CA THR A 589 -5.24 -30.91 10.37
C THR A 589 -4.31 -29.88 10.99
N VAL A 590 -3.36 -30.30 11.84
CA VAL A 590 -2.38 -29.41 12.50
C VAL A 590 -1.49 -28.72 11.46
N SER A 591 -1.15 -29.40 10.35
CA SER A 591 -0.39 -28.80 9.26
C SER A 591 -1.09 -27.60 8.62
N ARG A 592 -2.42 -27.47 8.71
CA ARG A 592 -3.14 -26.27 8.25
C ARG A 592 -2.84 -25.02 9.07
N LEU A 593 -2.40 -25.14 10.32
CA LEU A 593 -2.04 -23.98 11.14
C LEU A 593 -0.76 -23.30 10.66
N VAL A 594 0.26 -24.11 10.34
CA VAL A 594 1.60 -23.64 10.01
C VAL A 594 1.89 -23.71 8.50
N GLY A 595 1.10 -24.49 7.76
CA GLY A 595 1.26 -24.79 6.34
C GLY A 595 1.69 -26.23 6.07
N SER A 596 1.33 -26.74 4.91
CA SER A 596 1.66 -28.13 4.49
C SER A 596 3.13 -28.24 4.08
N PRO A 597 3.82 -29.34 4.44
CA PRO A 597 5.19 -29.58 4.00
C PRO A 597 5.33 -29.63 2.47
N PRO A 598 6.51 -29.38 1.91
CA PRO A 598 6.74 -29.47 0.47
C PRO A 598 6.32 -30.84 -0.10
N GLY A 599 5.55 -30.84 -1.20
CA GLY A 599 5.06 -32.03 -1.87
C GLY A 599 3.65 -32.48 -1.46
N TYR A 600 3.01 -31.82 -0.50
CA TYR A 600 1.61 -32.08 -0.15
C TYR A 600 0.67 -31.02 -0.76
N VAL A 601 -0.58 -31.41 -1.03
CA VAL A 601 -1.62 -30.50 -1.54
C VAL A 601 -1.85 -29.35 -0.53
N GLY A 602 -1.85 -28.10 -1.00
CA GLY A 602 -2.02 -26.92 -0.16
C GLY A 602 -0.72 -26.30 0.37
N HIS A 603 0.46 -26.71 -0.10
CA HIS A 603 1.74 -26.09 0.28
C HIS A 603 1.83 -24.60 -0.09
N ASP A 604 1.24 -24.20 -1.21
CA ASP A 604 1.27 -22.81 -1.70
C ASP A 604 0.25 -21.90 -0.97
N GLU A 605 -0.72 -22.47 -0.25
CA GLU A 605 -1.78 -21.69 0.43
C GLU A 605 -1.33 -21.06 1.76
N GLY A 606 -0.15 -21.47 2.28
CA GLY A 606 0.33 -21.00 3.60
C GLY A 606 -0.48 -21.56 4.78
N GLY A 607 -0.01 -21.30 6.01
CA GLY A 607 -0.71 -21.73 7.22
C GLY A 607 -1.80 -20.75 7.66
N GLN A 608 -2.95 -21.24 8.08
CA GLN A 608 -4.09 -20.40 8.50
C GLN A 608 -3.75 -19.47 9.68
N LEU A 609 -2.99 -19.94 10.66
CA LEU A 609 -2.52 -19.15 11.79
C LEU A 609 -1.42 -18.19 11.33
N THR A 610 -0.39 -18.72 10.68
CA THR A 610 0.81 -17.95 10.29
C THR A 610 0.49 -16.83 9.33
N GLU A 611 -0.36 -17.05 8.32
CA GLU A 611 -0.78 -16.00 7.37
C GLU A 611 -1.65 -14.93 8.03
N LYS A 612 -2.59 -15.31 8.92
CA LYS A 612 -3.45 -14.34 9.61
C LYS A 612 -2.62 -13.43 10.54
N VAL A 613 -1.67 -14.00 11.29
CA VAL A 613 -0.81 -13.23 12.21
C VAL A 613 0.19 -12.39 11.43
N ARG A 614 0.74 -12.89 10.32
CA ARG A 614 1.62 -12.10 9.45
C ARG A 614 0.93 -10.86 8.90
N ARG A 615 -0.36 -10.98 8.53
CA ARG A 615 -1.17 -9.86 8.03
C ARG A 615 -1.65 -8.91 9.14
N LYS A 616 -1.87 -9.46 10.36
CA LYS A 616 -2.32 -8.69 11.52
C LYS A 616 -1.42 -9.01 12.72
N PRO A 617 -0.17 -8.49 12.76
CA PRO A 617 0.79 -8.78 13.82
C PRO A 617 0.38 -8.20 15.19
N TYR A 618 -0.53 -7.23 15.19
CA TYR A 618 -1.13 -6.65 16.39
C TYR A 618 -2.56 -7.14 16.54
N SER A 619 -2.71 -8.25 17.24
CA SER A 619 -4.02 -8.89 17.39
C SER A 619 -4.11 -9.72 18.67
N VAL A 620 -5.34 -9.95 19.11
CA VAL A 620 -5.64 -10.97 20.10
C VAL A 620 -5.85 -12.29 19.37
N VAL A 621 -4.99 -13.27 19.61
CA VAL A 621 -5.12 -14.61 19.02
C VAL A 621 -5.84 -15.49 20.03
N LEU A 622 -7.08 -15.84 19.71
CA LEU A 622 -7.95 -16.67 20.52
C LEU A 622 -7.95 -18.13 20.01
N PHE A 623 -7.41 -19.03 20.81
CA PHE A 623 -7.51 -20.47 20.62
C PHE A 623 -8.70 -20.98 21.45
N ASP A 624 -9.82 -21.25 20.79
CA ASP A 624 -11.06 -21.67 21.45
C ASP A 624 -11.09 -23.19 21.66
N GLU A 625 -11.48 -23.67 22.85
CA GLU A 625 -11.56 -25.09 23.25
C GLU A 625 -10.23 -25.85 23.09
N ILE A 626 -9.15 -25.29 23.68
CA ILE A 626 -7.76 -25.81 23.56
C ILE A 626 -7.61 -27.26 24.00
N GLU A 627 -8.48 -27.77 24.89
CA GLU A 627 -8.50 -29.15 25.35
C GLU A 627 -8.84 -30.17 24.25
N LYS A 628 -9.45 -29.72 23.15
CA LYS A 628 -9.79 -30.56 22.01
C LYS A 628 -8.64 -30.70 21.00
N ALA A 629 -7.63 -29.83 21.10
CA ALA A 629 -6.53 -29.82 20.18
C ALA A 629 -5.67 -31.09 20.25
N HIS A 630 -5.14 -31.51 19.08
CA HIS A 630 -4.12 -32.57 19.04
C HIS A 630 -2.84 -32.12 19.77
N GLU A 631 -2.08 -33.08 20.34
CA GLU A 631 -0.85 -32.77 21.11
C GLU A 631 0.20 -31.97 20.30
N ASP A 632 0.27 -32.15 19.00
CA ASP A 632 1.20 -31.38 18.14
C ASP A 632 0.88 -29.87 18.13
N VAL A 633 -0.37 -29.46 18.37
CA VAL A 633 -0.75 -28.05 18.55
C VAL A 633 -0.08 -27.48 19.79
N TRP A 634 -0.01 -28.24 20.87
CA TRP A 634 0.64 -27.78 22.11
C TRP A 634 2.14 -27.55 21.92
N ASN A 635 2.80 -28.36 21.08
CA ASN A 635 4.21 -28.15 20.73
C ASN A 635 4.42 -26.83 19.95
N ILE A 636 3.50 -26.49 19.03
CA ILE A 636 3.48 -25.20 18.33
C ILE A 636 3.25 -24.06 19.32
N MET A 637 2.30 -24.22 20.24
CA MET A 637 2.01 -23.21 21.26
C MET A 637 3.21 -22.98 22.19
N LEU A 638 3.94 -24.02 22.59
CA LEU A 638 5.17 -23.87 23.39
C LEU A 638 6.19 -22.99 22.68
N GLN A 639 6.37 -23.15 21.37
CA GLN A 639 7.28 -22.31 20.60
C GLN A 639 6.82 -20.85 20.57
N ILE A 640 5.51 -20.59 20.40
CA ILE A 640 4.95 -19.23 20.48
C ILE A 640 5.19 -18.60 21.85
N LEU A 641 4.88 -19.35 22.92
CA LEU A 641 4.93 -18.84 24.29
C LEU A 641 6.36 -18.57 24.78
N ASP A 642 7.37 -19.31 24.27
CA ASP A 642 8.77 -19.15 24.67
C ASP A 642 9.55 -18.18 23.79
N ASP A 643 9.52 -18.43 22.47
CA ASP A 643 10.33 -17.70 21.50
C ASP A 643 9.57 -16.54 20.85
N GLY A 644 8.24 -16.46 21.04
CA GLY A 644 7.38 -15.47 20.40
C GLY A 644 7.37 -15.54 18.88
N ARG A 645 7.73 -16.69 18.30
CA ARG A 645 7.81 -16.86 16.83
C ARG A 645 7.56 -18.29 16.42
N ILE A 646 7.12 -18.47 15.18
CA ILE A 646 6.99 -19.78 14.53
C ILE A 646 7.63 -19.72 13.15
N THR A 647 8.19 -20.83 12.68
CA THR A 647 8.63 -20.98 11.29
C THR A 647 7.54 -21.69 10.50
N ASP A 648 7.04 -21.07 9.43
CA ASP A 648 6.03 -21.67 8.55
C ASP A 648 6.64 -22.77 7.64
N SER A 649 5.77 -23.46 6.89
CA SER A 649 6.18 -24.51 5.96
C SER A 649 7.06 -24.01 4.80
N GLN A 650 7.08 -22.73 4.55
CA GLN A 650 7.91 -22.06 3.52
C GLN A 650 9.26 -21.59 4.08
N GLY A 651 9.54 -21.85 5.37
CA GLY A 651 10.75 -21.42 6.05
C GLY A 651 10.75 -19.97 6.52
N ARG A 652 9.61 -19.26 6.44
CA ARG A 652 9.49 -17.87 6.90
C ARG A 652 9.20 -17.85 8.40
N THR A 653 9.82 -16.93 9.11
CA THR A 653 9.57 -16.71 10.54
C THR A 653 8.39 -15.76 10.71
N VAL A 654 7.37 -16.17 11.44
CA VAL A 654 6.20 -15.36 11.80
C VAL A 654 6.32 -14.96 13.28
N ASP A 655 6.24 -13.66 13.54
CA ASP A 655 6.46 -13.08 14.87
C ASP A 655 5.12 -12.91 15.62
N PHE A 656 5.08 -13.35 16.88
CA PHE A 656 3.94 -13.25 17.80
C PHE A 656 4.21 -12.33 18.99
N LYS A 657 5.36 -11.62 19.01
CA LYS A 657 5.75 -10.78 20.17
C LYS A 657 4.76 -9.65 20.43
N ASN A 658 4.11 -9.16 19.37
CA ASN A 658 3.13 -8.07 19.46
C ASN A 658 1.68 -8.58 19.58
N THR A 659 1.47 -9.90 19.77
CA THR A 659 0.15 -10.48 19.97
C THR A 659 -0.17 -10.73 21.43
N ILE A 660 -1.46 -10.81 21.73
CA ILE A 660 -1.97 -11.31 23.02
C ILE A 660 -2.56 -12.69 22.75
N ILE A 661 -2.02 -13.71 23.39
CA ILE A 661 -2.47 -15.08 23.23
C ILE A 661 -3.51 -15.39 24.30
N VAL A 662 -4.70 -15.78 23.87
CA VAL A 662 -5.78 -16.23 24.76
C VAL A 662 -6.20 -17.63 24.36
N MET A 663 -6.23 -18.53 25.32
CA MET A 663 -6.74 -19.89 25.17
C MET A 663 -8.00 -20.03 26.01
N THR A 664 -9.06 -20.63 25.49
CA THR A 664 -10.26 -20.94 26.30
C THR A 664 -10.37 -22.43 26.51
N SER A 665 -10.88 -22.82 27.67
CA SER A 665 -11.22 -24.22 27.97
C SER A 665 -12.48 -24.32 28.80
N ASN A 666 -13.19 -25.42 28.61
CA ASN A 666 -14.37 -25.78 29.39
C ASN A 666 -14.09 -26.88 30.44
N ILE A 667 -12.80 -27.20 30.69
CA ILE A 667 -12.37 -28.12 31.72
C ILE A 667 -12.87 -27.62 33.06
N GLY A 668 -13.41 -28.51 33.86
CA GLY A 668 -13.94 -28.23 35.22
C GLY A 668 -15.23 -27.38 35.23
N ALA A 669 -15.86 -27.10 34.07
CA ALA A 669 -17.09 -26.33 34.00
C ALA A 669 -18.22 -26.88 34.87
N LYS A 670 -18.29 -28.22 35.04
CA LYS A 670 -19.27 -28.89 35.90
C LYS A 670 -19.09 -28.52 37.37
N ALA A 671 -17.85 -28.47 37.86
CA ALA A 671 -17.57 -28.15 39.25
C ALA A 671 -18.03 -26.71 39.61
N LEU A 672 -17.88 -25.76 38.67
CA LEU A 672 -18.37 -24.40 38.86
C LEU A 672 -19.88 -24.29 38.78
N THR A 673 -20.53 -25.05 37.89
CA THR A 673 -21.97 -25.06 37.77
C THR A 673 -22.63 -25.71 39.00
N ASP A 674 -22.04 -26.78 39.54
CA ASP A 674 -22.53 -27.47 40.73
C ASP A 674 -22.32 -26.63 42.00
N ALA A 675 -21.22 -25.86 42.08
CA ALA A 675 -20.97 -24.89 43.15
C ALA A 675 -21.95 -23.72 43.11
N GLY A 676 -22.28 -23.22 41.89
CA GLY A 676 -23.26 -22.17 41.69
C GLY A 676 -24.70 -22.59 41.98
N SER A 677 -25.08 -23.84 41.68
CA SER A 677 -26.43 -24.37 41.92
C SER A 677 -26.75 -24.71 43.37
N LYS A 678 -25.75 -24.83 44.25
CA LYS A 678 -25.91 -25.04 45.69
C LYS A 678 -26.26 -23.79 46.48
N LEU A 679 -26.19 -22.65 45.84
CA LEU A 679 -26.56 -21.33 46.37
C LEU A 679 -28.05 -21.11 46.09
N ASP A 680 -28.91 -21.55 47.03
CA ASP A 680 -30.32 -21.22 47.03
C ASP A 680 -30.53 -19.73 47.21
N PHE A 681 -31.21 -19.12 46.28
CA PHE A 681 -31.36 -17.65 46.02
C PHE A 681 -32.29 -16.93 47.02
N GLU A 682 -32.59 -17.50 48.19
CA GLU A 682 -33.64 -16.95 49.06
C GLU A 682 -33.18 -16.16 50.29
N THR A 683 -31.87 -16.09 50.62
CA THR A 683 -31.49 -15.39 51.87
C THR A 683 -30.32 -14.43 51.60
N GLY A 684 -30.61 -13.10 51.60
CA GLY A 684 -29.61 -12.01 51.56
C GLY A 684 -28.78 -11.88 52.86
N ASP A 685 -28.27 -12.98 53.37
CA ASP A 685 -27.40 -13.03 54.54
C ASP A 685 -25.91 -13.01 54.15
N LYS A 686 -25.10 -12.17 54.82
CA LYS A 686 -23.64 -12.13 54.65
C LYS A 686 -22.92 -13.46 54.79
N LYS A 687 -23.52 -14.43 55.49
CA LYS A 687 -23.04 -15.82 55.60
C LYS A 687 -23.13 -16.59 54.27
N ALA A 688 -24.12 -16.28 53.44
CA ALA A 688 -24.30 -16.93 52.15
C ALA A 688 -23.20 -16.47 51.13
N GLU A 689 -22.77 -15.21 51.20
CA GLU A 689 -21.65 -14.70 50.39
C GLU A 689 -20.32 -15.35 50.81
N GLU A 690 -20.03 -15.52 52.11
CA GLU A 690 -18.81 -16.16 52.59
C GLU A 690 -18.77 -17.65 52.22
N ASP A 691 -19.92 -18.34 52.27
CA ASP A 691 -19.98 -19.75 51.86
C ASP A 691 -19.91 -19.95 50.36
N ALA A 692 -20.38 -18.96 49.58
CA ALA A 692 -20.24 -18.88 48.12
C ALA A 692 -18.75 -18.74 47.70
N ASP A 693 -18.04 -17.84 48.34
CA ASP A 693 -16.61 -17.65 48.09
C ASP A 693 -15.78 -18.88 48.45
N LYS A 694 -16.11 -19.56 49.53
CA LYS A 694 -15.44 -20.85 49.90
C LYS A 694 -15.74 -21.95 48.89
N ALA A 695 -16.96 -22.06 48.43
CA ALA A 695 -17.36 -23.03 47.42
C ALA A 695 -16.67 -22.79 46.06
N TYR A 696 -16.51 -21.49 45.70
CA TYR A 696 -15.77 -21.08 44.50
C TYR A 696 -14.28 -21.41 44.59
N GLU A 697 -13.62 -21.14 45.73
CA GLU A 697 -12.20 -21.49 45.94
C GLU A 697 -11.98 -23.02 45.90
N GLN A 698 -12.86 -23.82 46.48
CA GLN A 698 -12.81 -25.27 46.38
C GLN A 698 -13.00 -25.77 44.93
N ALA A 699 -13.93 -25.16 44.19
CA ALA A 699 -14.14 -25.48 42.77
C ALA A 699 -12.91 -25.10 41.94
N LYS A 700 -12.28 -23.98 42.23
CA LYS A 700 -11.04 -23.49 41.58
C LYS A 700 -9.87 -24.47 41.82
N GLU A 701 -9.70 -24.99 43.05
CA GLU A 701 -8.68 -26.00 43.36
C GLU A 701 -8.93 -27.30 42.55
N THR A 702 -10.16 -27.76 42.51
CA THR A 702 -10.57 -28.96 41.73
C THR A 702 -10.26 -28.76 40.22
N ILE A 703 -10.59 -27.60 39.67
CA ILE A 703 -10.32 -27.27 38.29
C ILE A 703 -8.81 -27.24 37.99
N MET A 704 -8.02 -26.67 38.90
CA MET A 704 -6.57 -26.63 38.77
C MET A 704 -5.93 -28.03 38.84
N GLU A 705 -6.50 -28.98 39.63
CA GLU A 705 -6.07 -30.37 39.61
C GLU A 705 -6.43 -31.06 38.27
N GLU A 706 -7.64 -30.89 37.78
CA GLU A 706 -8.07 -31.44 36.49
C GLU A 706 -7.25 -30.89 35.31
N LEU A 707 -6.91 -29.62 35.36
CA LEU A 707 -6.03 -28.94 34.39
C LEU A 707 -4.63 -29.58 34.38
N ARG A 708 -4.04 -29.83 35.58
CA ARG A 708 -2.72 -30.48 35.70
C ARG A 708 -2.72 -31.92 35.20
N ARG A 709 -3.88 -32.58 35.19
CA ARG A 709 -4.02 -33.93 34.60
C ARG A 709 -4.14 -33.89 33.07
N THR A 710 -4.72 -32.85 32.55
CA THR A 710 -5.00 -32.71 31.09
C THR A 710 -3.79 -32.16 30.34
N PHE A 711 -3.16 -31.12 30.86
CA PHE A 711 -2.04 -30.44 30.20
C PHE A 711 -0.70 -30.77 30.86
N ARG A 712 0.35 -30.84 30.04
CA ARG A 712 1.72 -31.04 30.50
C ARG A 712 2.16 -29.87 31.39
N PRO A 713 2.91 -30.11 32.48
CA PRO A 713 3.38 -29.05 33.38
C PRO A 713 4.20 -27.97 32.64
N GLU A 714 4.99 -28.37 31.67
CA GLU A 714 5.80 -27.44 30.87
C GLU A 714 4.94 -26.43 30.12
N PHE A 715 3.76 -26.82 29.60
CA PHE A 715 2.83 -25.92 28.93
C PHE A 715 2.20 -24.93 29.91
N LEU A 716 1.71 -25.38 31.05
CA LEU A 716 1.09 -24.53 32.05
C LEU A 716 2.06 -23.51 32.65
N ASN A 717 3.34 -23.85 32.80
CA ASN A 717 4.38 -22.94 33.32
C ASN A 717 4.78 -21.84 32.37
N ARG A 718 4.37 -21.91 31.10
CA ARG A 718 4.66 -20.89 30.05
C ARG A 718 3.54 -19.86 29.92
N ILE A 719 2.38 -20.13 30.52
CA ILE A 719 1.23 -19.23 30.51
C ILE A 719 1.43 -18.19 31.61
N ASP A 720 1.21 -16.91 31.29
CA ASP A 720 1.39 -15.81 32.23
C ASP A 720 0.37 -15.86 33.39
N ASP A 721 -0.92 -16.10 33.04
CA ASP A 721 -1.99 -16.18 34.03
C ASP A 721 -3.08 -17.20 33.61
N ILE A 722 -3.53 -18.01 34.57
CA ILE A 722 -4.65 -18.92 34.41
C ILE A 722 -5.84 -18.33 35.16
N ILE A 723 -6.89 -18.01 34.43
CA ILE A 723 -8.02 -17.25 34.94
C ILE A 723 -9.28 -18.10 34.92
N VAL A 724 -9.90 -18.26 36.08
CA VAL A 724 -11.15 -18.99 36.24
C VAL A 724 -12.32 -18.00 36.24
N PHE A 725 -13.24 -18.15 35.30
CA PHE A 725 -14.44 -17.34 35.18
C PHE A 725 -15.53 -17.87 36.10
N ARG A 726 -16.13 -16.96 36.88
CA ARG A 726 -17.27 -17.28 37.73
C ARG A 726 -18.53 -17.55 36.91
N ALA A 727 -19.44 -18.37 37.40
CA ALA A 727 -20.79 -18.42 36.86
C ALA A 727 -21.49 -17.07 37.11
N LEU A 728 -22.27 -16.62 36.12
CA LEU A 728 -23.02 -15.36 36.21
C LEU A 728 -24.18 -15.49 37.21
N ASN A 729 -24.37 -14.52 38.07
CA ASN A 729 -25.53 -14.42 38.96
C ASN A 729 -26.71 -13.73 38.26
N GLU A 730 -27.89 -13.69 38.89
CA GLU A 730 -29.08 -13.09 38.29
C GLU A 730 -28.89 -11.59 37.94
N GLN A 731 -28.20 -10.83 38.79
CA GLN A 731 -27.90 -9.41 38.56
C GLN A 731 -26.98 -9.21 37.37
N ASP A 732 -25.97 -10.08 37.24
CA ASP A 732 -25.07 -10.07 36.08
C ASP A 732 -25.84 -10.34 34.78
N ILE A 733 -26.80 -11.29 34.82
CA ILE A 733 -27.61 -11.65 33.66
C ILE A 733 -28.59 -10.52 33.28
N GLU A 734 -29.21 -9.85 34.26
CA GLU A 734 -30.02 -8.66 34.02
C GLU A 734 -29.19 -7.56 33.36
N GLU A 735 -27.96 -7.32 33.80
CA GLU A 735 -27.08 -6.31 33.23
C GLU A 735 -26.60 -6.69 31.81
N VAL A 736 -26.32 -7.99 31.58
CA VAL A 736 -26.00 -8.50 30.22
C VAL A 736 -27.24 -8.31 29.31
N ALA A 737 -28.44 -8.63 29.79
CA ALA A 737 -29.67 -8.44 29.04
C ALA A 737 -29.88 -6.97 28.66
N ARG A 738 -29.65 -6.05 29.60
CA ARG A 738 -29.75 -4.60 29.40
C ARG A 738 -28.77 -4.11 28.31
N ARG A 739 -27.53 -4.57 28.35
CA ARG A 739 -26.51 -4.19 27.34
C ARG A 739 -26.81 -4.76 25.96
N MET A 740 -27.27 -5.99 25.89
CA MET A 740 -27.68 -6.60 24.63
C MET A 740 -28.93 -5.89 24.05
N LEU A 741 -29.90 -5.53 24.89
CA LEU A 741 -31.08 -4.80 24.47
C LEU A 741 -30.75 -3.40 23.96
N LYS A 742 -29.80 -2.71 24.61
CA LYS A 742 -29.30 -1.41 24.15
C LYS A 742 -28.69 -1.45 22.73
N THR A 743 -28.06 -2.54 22.36
CA THR A 743 -27.57 -2.76 20.99
C THR A 743 -28.73 -2.86 19.98
N VAL A 744 -29.88 -3.48 20.41
CA VAL A 744 -31.08 -3.56 19.58
C VAL A 744 -31.76 -2.19 19.51
N GLU A 745 -31.84 -1.49 20.64
CA GLU A 745 -32.37 -0.12 20.73
C GLU A 745 -31.65 0.83 19.75
N ASN A 746 -30.31 0.86 19.77
CA ASN A 746 -29.52 1.68 18.84
C ASN A 746 -29.81 1.35 17.35
N ARG A 747 -30.04 0.06 17.02
CA ARG A 747 -30.42 -0.35 15.66
C ARG A 747 -31.84 0.08 15.29
N MET A 748 -32.76 0.05 16.25
CA MET A 748 -34.13 0.52 16.06
C MET A 748 -34.22 2.04 15.96
N GLU A 749 -33.40 2.77 16.74
CA GLU A 749 -33.28 4.22 16.64
C GLU A 749 -32.81 4.65 15.24
N ALA A 750 -31.87 3.93 14.65
CA ALA A 750 -31.42 4.16 13.27
C ALA A 750 -32.57 3.97 12.24
N MET A 751 -33.60 3.19 12.57
CA MET A 751 -34.82 3.03 11.76
C MET A 751 -35.92 4.01 12.18
N GLY A 752 -35.65 4.91 13.16
CA GLY A 752 -36.62 5.90 13.67
C GLY A 752 -37.64 5.33 14.64
N ILE A 753 -37.36 4.24 15.31
CA ILE A 753 -38.26 3.62 16.32
C ILE A 753 -37.55 3.62 17.67
N HIS A 754 -38.15 4.15 18.70
CA HIS A 754 -37.63 4.12 20.07
C HIS A 754 -38.09 2.85 20.78
N LEU A 755 -37.18 2.17 21.48
CA LEU A 755 -37.50 1.00 22.29
C LEU A 755 -37.40 1.37 23.78
N GLU A 756 -38.42 1.13 24.54
CA GLU A 756 -38.43 1.27 26.00
C GLU A 756 -38.78 -0.07 26.64
N ALA A 757 -37.99 -0.53 27.60
CA ALA A 757 -38.22 -1.78 28.32
C ALA A 757 -38.50 -1.46 29.81
N THR A 758 -39.54 -2.08 30.36
CA THR A 758 -39.84 -1.97 31.81
C THR A 758 -38.88 -2.87 32.62
N GLU A 759 -38.62 -2.50 33.88
CA GLU A 759 -37.73 -3.32 34.74
C GLU A 759 -38.26 -4.75 34.92
N GLU A 760 -39.58 -4.95 34.97
CA GLU A 760 -40.22 -6.26 35.04
C GLU A 760 -39.96 -7.08 33.75
N ALA A 761 -40.02 -6.41 32.61
CA ALA A 761 -39.71 -7.06 31.34
C ALA A 761 -38.23 -7.45 31.24
N MET A 762 -37.32 -6.63 31.78
CA MET A 762 -35.90 -6.97 31.86
C MET A 762 -35.61 -8.20 32.71
N LYS A 763 -36.25 -8.27 33.88
CA LYS A 763 -36.11 -9.48 34.76
C LYS A 763 -36.69 -10.73 34.11
N GLU A 764 -37.82 -10.65 33.46
CA GLU A 764 -38.40 -11.83 32.80
C GLU A 764 -37.58 -12.24 31.56
N LEU A 765 -37.02 -11.28 30.81
CA LEU A 765 -36.12 -11.56 29.72
C LEU A 765 -34.83 -12.23 30.19
N ALA A 766 -34.25 -11.77 31.29
CA ALA A 766 -33.11 -12.35 31.94
C ALA A 766 -33.39 -13.79 32.39
N ARG A 767 -34.58 -14.02 32.99
CA ARG A 767 -35.00 -15.32 33.47
C ARG A 767 -35.26 -16.33 32.33
N GLU A 768 -35.93 -15.94 31.26
CA GLU A 768 -36.14 -16.77 30.07
C GLU A 768 -34.85 -17.05 29.31
N GLY A 769 -33.91 -16.10 29.33
CA GLY A 769 -32.62 -16.16 28.62
C GLY A 769 -31.48 -16.82 29.39
N PHE A 770 -31.67 -17.24 30.61
CA PHE A 770 -30.67 -17.91 31.44
C PHE A 770 -30.82 -19.45 31.43
N ASP A 771 -29.69 -20.12 31.24
CA ASP A 771 -29.57 -21.58 31.43
C ASP A 771 -28.33 -21.87 32.25
N PRO A 772 -28.44 -22.63 33.37
CA PRO A 772 -27.29 -22.96 34.23
C PRO A 772 -26.12 -23.63 33.51
N LYS A 773 -26.36 -24.32 32.39
CA LYS A 773 -25.34 -25.00 31.60
C LYS A 773 -24.74 -24.13 30.51
N TYR A 774 -25.55 -23.23 29.95
CA TYR A 774 -25.18 -22.43 28.77
C TYR A 774 -25.01 -20.94 29.12
N GLY A 775 -25.17 -20.56 30.39
CA GLY A 775 -25.02 -19.18 30.86
C GLY A 775 -25.95 -18.19 30.14
N ALA A 776 -25.43 -17.03 29.74
CA ALA A 776 -26.15 -16.02 29.01
C ALA A 776 -26.26 -16.28 27.48
N ARG A 777 -25.80 -17.43 26.97
CA ARG A 777 -25.85 -17.75 25.52
C ARG A 777 -27.27 -17.80 24.94
N PRO A 778 -28.30 -18.38 25.66
CA PRO A 778 -29.68 -18.38 25.19
C PRO A 778 -30.33 -17.02 25.18
N LEU A 779 -29.83 -16.05 25.96
CA LEU A 779 -30.37 -14.69 26.05
C LEU A 779 -30.49 -13.99 24.69
N ARG A 780 -29.48 -14.20 23.82
CA ARG A 780 -29.52 -13.67 22.46
C ARG A 780 -30.70 -14.17 21.64
N ARG A 781 -31.03 -15.47 21.79
CA ARG A 781 -32.19 -16.05 21.12
C ARG A 781 -33.49 -15.55 21.72
N ALA A 782 -33.55 -15.37 23.06
CA ALA A 782 -34.69 -14.81 23.72
C ALA A 782 -34.98 -13.36 23.25
N ILE A 783 -33.94 -12.52 23.18
CA ILE A 783 -34.06 -11.17 22.63
C ILE A 783 -34.54 -11.20 21.19
N GLN A 784 -33.93 -12.02 20.33
CA GLN A 784 -34.32 -12.14 18.93
C GLN A 784 -35.79 -12.53 18.80
N SER A 785 -36.20 -13.63 19.43
CA SER A 785 -37.59 -14.18 19.27
C SER A 785 -38.66 -13.38 19.97
N LYS A 786 -38.35 -12.69 21.08
CA LYS A 786 -39.35 -11.97 21.89
C LYS A 786 -39.40 -10.47 21.64
N VAL A 787 -38.30 -9.90 21.16
CA VAL A 787 -38.21 -8.47 20.92
C VAL A 787 -38.08 -8.19 19.41
N GLU A 788 -37.02 -8.69 18.75
CA GLU A 788 -36.78 -8.35 17.34
C GLU A 788 -37.88 -8.88 16.43
N ASP A 789 -38.27 -10.15 16.56
CA ASP A 789 -39.38 -10.73 15.77
C ASP A 789 -40.73 -10.07 16.07
N ALA A 790 -41.02 -9.78 17.34
CA ALA A 790 -42.28 -9.13 17.75
C ALA A 790 -42.39 -7.67 17.25
N VAL A 791 -41.24 -6.96 17.22
CA VAL A 791 -41.17 -5.61 16.64
C VAL A 791 -41.36 -5.68 15.12
N ALA A 792 -40.65 -6.63 14.45
CA ALA A 792 -40.77 -6.81 13.02
C ALA A 792 -42.19 -7.14 12.56
N GLU A 793 -42.93 -8.01 13.29
CA GLU A 793 -44.34 -8.30 13.01
C GLU A 793 -45.20 -7.04 13.11
N LYS A 794 -44.98 -6.20 14.15
CA LYS A 794 -45.77 -4.97 14.36
C LYS A 794 -45.43 -3.83 13.39
N MET A 795 -44.23 -3.85 12.82
CA MET A 795 -43.86 -2.97 11.72
C MET A 795 -44.51 -3.40 10.40
N LEU A 796 -44.59 -4.71 10.15
CA LEU A 796 -45.22 -5.26 8.95
C LEU A 796 -46.74 -5.14 8.95
N ASP A 797 -47.40 -5.25 10.12
CA ASP A 797 -48.86 -5.04 10.26
C ASP A 797 -49.28 -3.58 10.35
N GLY A 798 -48.31 -2.65 10.34
CA GLY A 798 -48.57 -1.19 10.37
C GLY A 798 -48.94 -0.64 11.75
N THR A 799 -48.83 -1.41 12.82
CA THR A 799 -49.10 -0.95 14.18
C THR A 799 -47.99 -0.09 14.75
N LEU A 800 -46.73 -0.35 14.34
CA LEU A 800 -45.54 0.44 14.66
C LEU A 800 -44.99 1.11 13.38
N ASN A 801 -44.93 2.43 13.41
CA ASN A 801 -44.41 3.26 12.32
C ASN A 801 -43.19 4.05 12.77
N THR A 802 -42.46 4.59 11.81
CA THR A 802 -41.30 5.47 12.07
C THR A 802 -41.77 6.69 12.91
N GLY A 803 -41.10 6.94 14.02
CA GLY A 803 -41.44 7.96 15.00
C GLY A 803 -42.25 7.44 16.22
N ASP A 804 -42.64 6.16 16.24
CA ASP A 804 -43.32 5.55 17.36
C ASP A 804 -42.38 4.99 18.43
N THR A 805 -42.86 4.79 19.64
CA THR A 805 -42.16 4.15 20.75
C THR A 805 -42.72 2.75 20.99
N ALA A 806 -41.86 1.73 20.82
CA ALA A 806 -42.16 0.36 21.16
C ALA A 806 -41.91 0.12 22.65
N LYS A 807 -42.88 -0.33 23.42
CA LYS A 807 -42.73 -0.65 24.85
C LYS A 807 -42.74 -2.13 25.09
N LEU A 808 -41.63 -2.63 25.65
CA LEU A 808 -41.51 -4.02 26.10
C LEU A 808 -42.06 -4.12 27.53
N THR A 809 -43.12 -4.87 27.70
CA THR A 809 -43.85 -5.05 29.00
C THR A 809 -44.17 -6.52 29.25
N VAL A 810 -44.47 -6.88 30.49
CA VAL A 810 -44.94 -8.23 30.86
C VAL A 810 -46.46 -8.20 30.98
N LYS A 811 -47.18 -9.08 30.24
CA LYS A 811 -48.62 -9.34 30.40
C LYS A 811 -48.86 -10.85 30.57
N ASP A 812 -49.53 -11.23 31.63
CA ASP A 812 -49.83 -12.62 31.94
C ASP A 812 -48.59 -13.53 31.99
N GLY A 813 -47.48 -12.99 32.50
CA GLY A 813 -46.19 -13.69 32.58
C GLY A 813 -45.48 -13.91 31.23
N LYS A 814 -45.86 -13.18 30.17
CA LYS A 814 -45.22 -13.21 28.85
C LYS A 814 -44.74 -11.84 28.45
N LEU A 815 -43.58 -11.81 27.81
CA LEU A 815 -43.06 -10.61 27.20
C LEU A 815 -43.89 -10.20 25.98
N VAL A 816 -44.37 -8.95 25.98
CA VAL A 816 -45.20 -8.39 24.91
C VAL A 816 -44.67 -7.01 24.54
N VAL A 817 -44.50 -6.81 23.27
CA VAL A 817 -44.18 -5.49 22.71
C VAL A 817 -45.52 -4.75 22.49
N THR A 818 -45.66 -3.51 22.97
CA THR A 818 -46.79 -2.65 22.74
C THR A 818 -46.34 -1.32 22.16
N LYS A 819 -47.23 -0.57 21.52
CA LYS A 819 -46.95 0.80 21.06
C LYS A 819 -46.96 1.76 22.24
#